data_183a01710499f390decc0575d7e1d2e4
#
_entry.id   183a01710499f390decc0575d7e1d2e4
#
_cell.length_a   1.000
_cell.length_b   1.000
_cell.length_c   1.000
_cell.angle_alpha   90.00
_cell.angle_beta   90.00
_cell.angle_gamma   90.00
#
_symmetry.space_group_name_H-M   'P 1'
#
loop_
_entity.id
_entity.type
_entity.pdbx_description
1 polymer ?
#
loop_
_entity_poly.entity_id
_entity_poly.type
_entity_poly.pdbx_seq_one_letter_code
_entity_poly.pdbx_strand_id
1 'polypeptide(L)'
;VAVAVMSPPPSCRRPPAAVRVDDPACGTWKAGSGVADRRTGRPMSADLRVRIASVTKTFTAVTVLQLAREGRISLDAPVERYLPGLLDRGGYDGRKITVRSLLRHTSGLPDHMDTFPDSDGYRFRHFEPGELVDRALTLPPPGSGWHYSTTNYVIAGLIAEKASGHSLEDEVQRRIIRPLRLRDTYWPGDQTRIRGAHARGYLREERDGTVRWSDFTEMNTTVAWAGGALISSPRDLNAFFGALMGGRLLPSEMLAQMRQTVPADPDRVWDGAAYGLGLIGTPLRCGGAWWGHAGGLESYVTVSGVAPSGRRVTVALNENPSTQEAFDDQMRLVETAFCDGAAAPAAAPTGAPVAAPAAATTGKGGLARFYDQRLDWKKCTLDAGDEVGKELDKAGARCADVTVPLDYRRPEGRTITVAISRLKASDRAHRIGTMILNGGGPGPALDMPPYMRSLMGKAGPRYDLVGMDPRSLGRSAAVDCHWPAGTWIRSAGESRRSFDRSAAFAKDLADRCARTDAGVLPHISTRNIARDMDIVRGALGERKVSYNGASYGTYLGSVYATMFPGRLDRVVLDSSVDPAGFGPRLLAGTEGANDHALAAWAAWAAKRDAAYGLGGTRDEVLGTVRGLVRAAGGKPLAVGPYRVDDTVLPVVLFNDLGTDEDQARATLAESLRVFVKAAAGESVQPTKELDEELGFLLTGAESVYGSGQTAIICGDAAASRDPESYRRDIERNRAASPLFAPLTRDVNPCAFWPVRPAERPTEVGGRLPALMVAATGDTRTIYASNQALHGLLRGSRMVTLDADVHAPYQRGYPNACVMDTVNGYLLTGRLPARDFTCD
;
A
#
# COMPACT_ATOMS: atom_id res chain seq x y z
N VAL A 1 -10.92 48.06 14.12
CA VAL A 1 -11.42 47.99 12.75
C VAL A 1 -11.04 46.61 12.25
N ALA A 2 -12.03 45.72 12.25
CA ALA A 2 -11.83 44.35 11.73
C ALA A 2 -11.87 44.42 10.20
N VAL A 3 -10.75 44.10 9.55
CA VAL A 3 -10.71 43.86 8.12
C VAL A 3 -11.28 42.46 7.89
N ALA A 4 -12.48 42.39 7.36
CA ALA A 4 -13.08 41.16 6.89
C ALA A 4 -12.25 40.63 5.72
N VAL A 5 -11.40 39.64 5.99
CA VAL A 5 -10.77 38.82 4.95
C VAL A 5 -11.88 37.95 4.35
N MET A 6 -12.32 38.28 3.15
CA MET A 6 -13.25 37.45 2.41
C MET A 6 -12.64 36.04 2.30
N SER A 7 -13.31 35.08 2.89
CA SER A 7 -12.95 33.69 2.77
C SER A 7 -13.08 33.26 1.30
N PRO A 8 -12.09 32.62 0.72
CA PRO A 8 -12.21 32.08 -0.64
C PRO A 8 -13.32 31.02 -0.70
N PRO A 9 -13.92 30.78 -1.87
CA PRO A 9 -15.00 29.82 -2.02
C PRO A 9 -14.58 28.40 -1.55
N PRO A 10 -15.51 27.54 -1.14
CA PRO A 10 -15.23 26.23 -0.52
C PRO A 10 -14.33 25.29 -1.32
N SER A 11 -14.15 25.56 -2.61
CA SER A 11 -13.30 24.81 -3.54
C SER A 11 -11.79 25.12 -3.43
N CYS A 12 -11.37 26.09 -2.61
CA CYS A 12 -10.00 26.58 -2.54
C CYS A 12 -9.40 26.49 -1.11
N ARG A 13 -9.54 25.38 -0.40
CA ARG A 13 -9.04 25.18 0.99
C ARG A 13 -7.52 25.02 1.09
N ARG A 14 -6.96 25.33 2.25
CA ARG A 14 -5.52 25.50 2.57
C ARG A 14 -4.89 24.29 3.27
N PRO A 15 -3.74 23.73 2.79
CA PRO A 15 -2.92 22.78 3.56
C PRO A 15 -1.70 23.43 4.25
N PRO A 16 -1.07 22.79 5.26
CA PRO A 16 0.12 23.31 5.96
C PRO A 16 1.43 22.85 5.30
N ALA A 17 2.47 23.66 5.30
CA ALA A 17 3.89 23.56 4.92
C ALA A 17 4.29 24.66 3.91
N ALA A 18 5.55 24.75 3.43
CA ALA A 18 5.91 25.70 2.38
C ALA A 18 5.39 25.22 1.02
N VAL A 19 4.17 25.59 0.73
CA VAL A 19 3.47 25.19 -0.49
C VAL A 19 3.15 26.42 -1.33
N ARG A 20 3.42 26.32 -2.63
CA ARG A 20 2.88 27.25 -3.60
C ARG A 20 2.01 26.51 -4.61
N VAL A 21 0.80 26.98 -4.77
CA VAL A 21 -0.15 26.52 -5.78
C VAL A 21 -0.45 27.69 -6.71
N ASP A 22 -0.25 27.50 -8.01
CA ASP A 22 -0.70 28.42 -9.05
C ASP A 22 -1.79 27.71 -9.86
N ASP A 23 -3.04 28.05 -9.63
CA ASP A 23 -4.21 27.44 -10.23
C ASP A 23 -4.84 28.36 -11.27
N PRO A 24 -5.15 27.88 -12.49
CA PRO A 24 -5.76 28.71 -13.53
C PRO A 24 -7.11 29.31 -13.15
N ALA A 25 -7.90 28.60 -12.30
CA ALA A 25 -9.24 29.04 -11.88
C ALA A 25 -9.24 29.82 -10.55
N CYS A 26 -8.34 29.44 -9.60
CA CYS A 26 -8.32 29.99 -8.24
C CYS A 26 -7.16 30.99 -8.01
N GLY A 27 -6.31 31.23 -9.01
CA GLY A 27 -5.14 32.10 -8.89
C GLY A 27 -3.98 31.50 -8.10
N THR A 28 -3.13 32.38 -7.54
CA THR A 28 -1.97 31.94 -6.76
C THR A 28 -2.28 31.86 -5.27
N TRP A 29 -1.91 30.74 -4.67
CA TRP A 29 -2.02 30.54 -3.26
C TRP A 29 -0.69 30.06 -2.65
N LYS A 30 -0.39 30.47 -1.41
CA LYS A 30 0.85 30.16 -0.69
C LYS A 30 0.56 29.82 0.76
N ALA A 31 1.28 28.86 1.31
CA ALA A 31 1.34 28.58 2.75
C ALA A 31 2.79 28.34 3.19
N GLY A 32 3.04 28.63 4.44
CA GLY A 32 4.28 28.28 5.13
C GLY A 32 3.96 27.79 6.54
N SER A 33 4.58 26.71 6.96
CA SER A 33 4.51 26.17 8.32
C SER A 33 5.93 25.87 8.81
N GLY A 34 6.16 26.03 10.11
CA GLY A 34 7.48 25.87 10.69
C GLY A 34 8.42 27.07 10.44
N VAL A 35 9.72 26.85 10.65
CA VAL A 35 10.75 27.91 10.62
C VAL A 35 11.73 27.72 9.47
N ALA A 36 12.03 28.82 8.80
CA ALA A 36 13.05 28.89 7.75
C ALA A 36 14.48 29.08 8.32
N ASP A 37 14.59 29.57 9.54
CA ASP A 37 15.87 29.73 10.26
C ASP A 37 15.61 29.50 11.74
N ARG A 38 16.09 28.38 12.28
CA ARG A 38 15.90 28.00 13.69
C ARG A 38 16.63 28.91 14.66
N ARG A 39 17.72 29.58 14.21
CA ARG A 39 18.49 30.50 15.04
C ARG A 39 17.76 31.83 15.27
N THR A 40 17.00 32.31 14.27
CA THR A 40 16.28 33.59 14.32
C THR A 40 14.78 33.43 14.54
N GLY A 41 14.25 32.20 14.44
CA GLY A 41 12.80 31.94 14.48
C GLY A 41 12.06 32.43 13.24
N ARG A 42 12.75 32.79 12.15
CA ARG A 42 12.11 33.29 10.93
C ARG A 42 11.17 32.24 10.36
N PRO A 43 9.88 32.57 10.10
CA PRO A 43 8.91 31.60 9.61
C PRO A 43 9.25 31.13 8.18
N MET A 44 8.86 29.87 7.86
CA MET A 44 8.97 29.32 6.52
C MET A 44 8.02 30.04 5.56
N SER A 45 8.46 30.21 4.31
CA SER A 45 7.67 30.85 3.26
C SER A 45 7.94 30.25 1.90
N ALA A 46 6.90 30.15 1.08
CA ALA A 46 6.99 29.68 -0.31
C ALA A 46 7.66 30.67 -1.28
N ASP A 47 8.17 31.79 -0.79
CA ASP A 47 8.95 32.76 -1.57
C ASP A 47 10.48 32.60 -1.36
N LEU A 48 10.88 31.72 -0.45
CA LEU A 48 12.31 31.50 -0.16
C LEU A 48 12.96 30.55 -1.17
N ARG A 49 14.22 30.80 -1.43
CA ARG A 49 15.05 29.91 -2.23
C ARG A 49 15.42 28.67 -1.41
N VAL A 50 15.51 27.54 -2.11
CA VAL A 50 15.93 26.24 -1.58
C VAL A 50 16.85 25.55 -2.60
N ARG A 51 17.62 24.57 -2.16
CA ARG A 51 18.29 23.64 -3.06
C ARG A 51 17.25 22.69 -3.60
N ILE A 52 17.14 22.58 -4.94
CA ILE A 52 16.08 21.77 -5.56
C ILE A 52 16.52 20.35 -5.91
N ALA A 53 17.77 20.03 -5.63
CA ALA A 53 18.33 18.69 -5.81
C ALA A 53 17.96 18.10 -7.18
N SER A 54 17.46 16.86 -7.20
CA SER A 54 17.16 16.12 -8.42
C SER A 54 16.10 16.72 -9.33
N VAL A 55 15.37 17.77 -8.92
CA VAL A 55 14.54 18.55 -9.86
C VAL A 55 15.41 19.15 -10.97
N THR A 56 16.71 19.36 -10.73
CA THR A 56 17.72 19.73 -11.73
C THR A 56 17.72 18.79 -12.94
N LYS A 57 17.45 17.50 -12.74
CA LYS A 57 17.40 16.50 -13.83
C LYS A 57 16.42 16.88 -14.93
N THR A 58 15.28 17.48 -14.57
CA THR A 58 14.32 17.94 -15.58
C THR A 58 14.89 19.10 -16.42
N PHE A 59 15.64 20.02 -15.81
CA PHE A 59 16.31 21.10 -16.56
C PHE A 59 17.36 20.56 -17.53
N THR A 60 18.18 19.62 -17.09
CA THR A 60 19.16 18.93 -17.93
C THR A 60 18.50 18.16 -19.07
N ALA A 61 17.44 17.40 -18.77
CA ALA A 61 16.70 16.65 -19.79
C ALA A 61 16.06 17.57 -20.84
N VAL A 62 15.44 18.68 -20.43
CA VAL A 62 14.87 19.68 -21.37
C VAL A 62 15.98 20.24 -22.27
N THR A 63 17.15 20.53 -21.74
CA THR A 63 18.31 21.01 -22.51
C THR A 63 18.73 19.97 -23.55
N VAL A 64 18.90 18.70 -23.15
CA VAL A 64 19.25 17.61 -24.07
C VAL A 64 18.17 17.41 -25.15
N LEU A 65 16.88 17.47 -24.77
CA LEU A 65 15.76 17.34 -25.72
C LEU A 65 15.69 18.51 -26.70
N GLN A 66 16.04 19.73 -26.30
CA GLN A 66 16.12 20.87 -27.21
C GLN A 66 17.28 20.70 -28.19
N LEU A 67 18.46 20.22 -27.72
CA LEU A 67 19.61 19.90 -28.58
C LEU A 67 19.29 18.73 -29.53
N ALA A 68 18.44 17.77 -29.07
CA ALA A 68 17.97 16.68 -29.94
C ALA A 68 17.05 17.21 -31.05
N ARG A 69 16.14 18.13 -30.74
CA ARG A 69 15.28 18.79 -31.73
C ARG A 69 16.13 19.59 -32.76
N GLU A 70 17.26 20.17 -32.34
CA GLU A 70 18.19 20.87 -33.22
C GLU A 70 19.04 19.91 -34.07
N GLY A 71 18.87 18.59 -33.93
CA GLY A 71 19.68 17.58 -34.63
C GLY A 71 21.11 17.42 -34.12
N ARG A 72 21.47 18.08 -33.02
CA ARG A 72 22.82 18.00 -32.42
C ARG A 72 22.98 16.72 -31.57
N ILE A 73 21.90 16.23 -31.01
CA ILE A 73 21.87 14.98 -30.26
C ILE A 73 20.84 14.04 -30.89
N SER A 74 21.13 12.75 -30.97
CA SER A 74 20.15 11.69 -31.24
C SER A 74 19.92 10.93 -29.95
N LEU A 75 18.66 10.82 -29.53
CA LEU A 75 18.30 10.15 -28.26
C LEU A 75 18.67 8.66 -28.28
N ASP A 76 18.63 8.03 -29.43
CA ASP A 76 18.91 6.61 -29.58
C ASP A 76 20.35 6.31 -29.99
N ALA A 77 21.19 7.38 -30.11
CA ALA A 77 22.63 7.20 -30.33
C ALA A 77 23.33 6.75 -29.03
N PRO A 78 24.36 5.90 -29.16
CA PRO A 78 25.15 5.48 -28.03
C PRO A 78 26.00 6.64 -27.44
N VAL A 79 26.28 6.54 -26.12
CA VAL A 79 27.15 7.50 -25.39
C VAL A 79 28.52 7.62 -26.12
N GLU A 80 29.05 6.52 -26.59
CA GLU A 80 30.35 6.44 -27.30
C GLU A 80 30.47 7.42 -28.48
N ARG A 81 29.35 7.74 -29.13
CA ARG A 81 29.32 8.71 -30.23
C ARG A 81 29.71 10.12 -29.80
N TYR A 82 29.41 10.50 -28.57
CA TYR A 82 29.62 11.85 -28.03
C TYR A 82 30.85 11.93 -27.12
N LEU A 83 31.06 10.88 -26.36
CA LEU A 83 32.10 10.78 -25.32
C LEU A 83 32.88 9.46 -25.46
N PRO A 84 33.70 9.36 -26.52
CA PRO A 84 34.49 8.17 -26.82
C PRO A 84 35.40 7.77 -25.66
N GLY A 85 35.34 6.47 -25.26
CA GLY A 85 36.20 5.91 -24.22
C GLY A 85 35.77 6.22 -22.79
N LEU A 86 34.72 7.03 -22.57
CA LEU A 86 34.30 7.38 -21.21
C LEU A 86 33.82 6.16 -20.41
N LEU A 87 33.18 5.19 -21.06
CA LEU A 87 32.55 4.02 -20.42
C LEU A 87 33.23 2.69 -20.79
N ASP A 88 34.52 2.70 -21.15
CA ASP A 88 35.28 1.51 -21.61
C ASP A 88 35.93 0.70 -20.47
N ARG A 89 35.47 0.84 -19.21
CA ARG A 89 36.06 0.18 -18.03
C ARG A 89 34.99 -0.32 -17.05
N GLY A 90 35.39 -1.11 -16.10
CA GLY A 90 34.47 -1.62 -15.08
C GLY A 90 33.39 -2.59 -15.60
N GLY A 91 33.56 -3.13 -16.82
CA GLY A 91 32.56 -4.02 -17.44
C GLY A 91 31.45 -3.27 -18.18
N TYR A 92 31.54 -1.94 -18.30
CA TYR A 92 30.58 -1.12 -19.04
C TYR A 92 30.98 -0.99 -20.51
N ASP A 93 30.03 -0.67 -21.36
CA ASP A 93 30.21 -0.51 -22.79
C ASP A 93 29.37 0.68 -23.30
N GLY A 94 30.02 1.83 -23.54
CA GLY A 94 29.37 3.06 -24.01
C GLY A 94 28.64 2.92 -25.34
N ARG A 95 28.95 1.87 -26.14
CA ARG A 95 28.27 1.56 -27.40
C ARG A 95 26.85 0.97 -27.21
N LYS A 96 26.54 0.42 -26.00
CA LYS A 96 25.26 -0.17 -25.66
C LYS A 96 24.34 0.77 -24.87
N ILE A 97 24.88 1.84 -24.32
CA ILE A 97 24.14 2.80 -23.51
C ILE A 97 23.76 4.00 -24.38
N THR A 98 22.47 4.25 -24.53
CA THR A 98 21.95 5.36 -25.34
C THR A 98 21.65 6.60 -24.49
N VAL A 99 21.60 7.77 -25.12
CA VAL A 99 21.18 9.02 -24.46
C VAL A 99 19.78 8.86 -23.84
N ARG A 100 18.86 8.19 -24.52
CA ARG A 100 17.52 7.87 -24.02
C ARG A 100 17.57 7.04 -22.75
N SER A 101 18.42 6.01 -22.71
CA SER A 101 18.55 5.14 -21.55
C SER A 101 19.13 5.87 -20.32
N LEU A 102 20.04 6.83 -20.55
CA LEU A 102 20.52 7.72 -19.48
C LEU A 102 19.38 8.55 -18.89
N LEU A 103 18.65 9.29 -19.73
CA LEU A 103 17.56 10.17 -19.28
C LEU A 103 16.42 9.41 -18.58
N ARG A 104 16.24 8.13 -18.88
CA ARG A 104 15.17 7.26 -18.37
C ARG A 104 15.60 6.40 -17.18
N HIS A 105 16.86 6.41 -16.81
CA HIS A 105 17.43 5.52 -15.79
C HIS A 105 17.36 4.01 -16.12
N THR A 106 17.54 3.67 -17.39
CA THR A 106 17.60 2.28 -17.88
C THR A 106 18.94 1.93 -18.50
N SER A 107 20.00 2.67 -18.16
CA SER A 107 21.34 2.51 -18.68
C SER A 107 22.11 1.33 -18.06
N GLY A 108 21.73 0.90 -16.86
CA GLY A 108 22.50 -0.06 -16.06
C GLY A 108 23.77 0.56 -15.41
N LEU A 109 23.88 1.88 -15.35
CA LEU A 109 24.97 2.58 -14.66
C LEU A 109 24.65 2.77 -13.18
N PRO A 110 25.59 2.51 -12.26
CA PRO A 110 25.43 2.75 -10.84
C PRO A 110 25.43 4.24 -10.49
N ASP A 111 24.91 4.57 -9.30
CA ASP A 111 24.95 5.95 -8.81
C ASP A 111 26.28 6.21 -8.09
N HIS A 112 27.06 7.21 -8.55
CA HIS A 112 28.28 7.62 -7.87
C HIS A 112 28.02 8.09 -6.43
N MET A 113 26.80 8.52 -6.10
CA MET A 113 26.42 8.90 -4.75
C MET A 113 26.57 7.73 -3.77
N ASP A 114 26.41 6.49 -4.23
CA ASP A 114 26.59 5.29 -3.41
C ASP A 114 28.06 5.02 -3.02
N THR A 115 29.02 5.79 -3.57
CA THR A 115 30.44 5.69 -3.20
C THR A 115 30.82 6.55 -1.99
N PHE A 116 29.89 7.34 -1.46
CA PHE A 116 30.12 8.17 -0.30
C PHE A 116 29.47 7.52 0.92
N PRO A 117 30.23 7.21 1.99
CA PRO A 117 29.66 6.60 3.21
C PRO A 117 28.74 7.57 3.97
N ASP A 118 29.03 8.87 3.87
CA ASP A 118 28.29 9.96 4.50
C ASP A 118 28.48 11.28 3.73
N SER A 119 27.79 12.32 4.17
CA SER A 119 27.86 13.64 3.55
C SER A 119 29.16 14.41 3.83
N ASP A 120 29.92 14.05 4.85
CA ASP A 120 31.18 14.73 5.19
C ASP A 120 32.23 14.52 4.11
N GLY A 121 32.18 13.38 3.43
CA GLY A 121 33.06 13.05 2.31
C GLY A 121 32.92 13.96 1.07
N TYR A 122 31.82 14.70 0.95
CA TYR A 122 31.59 15.54 -0.24
C TYR A 122 31.10 16.98 0.05
N ARG A 123 30.59 17.25 1.25
CA ARG A 123 29.86 18.50 1.57
C ARG A 123 30.51 19.78 1.09
N PHE A 124 31.81 19.91 1.20
CA PHE A 124 32.54 21.14 0.83
C PHE A 124 33.58 20.92 -0.30
N ARG A 125 33.67 19.70 -0.79
CA ARG A 125 34.60 19.34 -1.85
C ARG A 125 34.06 19.72 -3.23
N HIS A 126 34.91 20.21 -4.11
CA HIS A 126 34.65 20.34 -5.53
C HIS A 126 34.86 18.99 -6.22
N PHE A 127 34.00 18.68 -7.19
CA PHE A 127 34.09 17.51 -8.04
C PHE A 127 33.98 17.90 -9.50
N GLU A 128 34.91 17.45 -10.31
CA GLU A 128 34.80 17.49 -11.76
C GLU A 128 33.83 16.43 -12.26
N PRO A 129 32.99 16.68 -13.27
CA PRO A 129 32.03 15.71 -13.78
C PRO A 129 32.67 14.36 -14.17
N GLY A 130 33.86 14.36 -14.75
CA GLY A 130 34.61 13.15 -15.09
C GLY A 130 34.95 12.32 -13.85
N GLU A 131 35.36 12.95 -12.75
CA GLU A 131 35.63 12.27 -11.47
C GLU A 131 34.40 11.54 -10.93
N LEU A 132 33.22 12.13 -11.06
CA LEU A 132 31.96 11.50 -10.62
C LEU A 132 31.65 10.23 -11.42
N VAL A 133 31.88 10.26 -12.74
CA VAL A 133 31.76 9.09 -13.61
C VAL A 133 32.78 8.02 -13.21
N ASP A 134 34.05 8.43 -13.02
CA ASP A 134 35.12 7.53 -12.60
C ASP A 134 34.80 6.79 -11.30
N ARG A 135 34.25 7.52 -10.32
CA ARG A 135 33.76 6.93 -9.05
C ARG A 135 32.62 5.92 -9.27
N ALA A 136 31.64 6.25 -10.10
CA ALA A 136 30.56 5.32 -10.39
C ALA A 136 31.05 4.02 -10.99
N LEU A 137 32.02 4.10 -11.92
CA LEU A 137 32.56 2.93 -12.62
C LEU A 137 33.41 2.00 -11.71
N THR A 138 33.67 2.37 -10.45
CA THR A 138 34.27 1.48 -9.46
C THR A 138 33.25 0.51 -8.87
N LEU A 139 31.96 0.80 -8.98
CA LEU A 139 30.88 -0.03 -8.48
C LEU A 139 30.47 -1.08 -9.52
N PRO A 140 29.95 -2.24 -9.10
CA PRO A 140 29.43 -3.24 -10.03
C PRO A 140 28.15 -2.74 -10.71
N PRO A 141 27.83 -3.23 -11.92
CA PRO A 141 26.56 -2.93 -12.59
C PRO A 141 25.35 -3.32 -11.70
N PRO A 142 24.35 -2.43 -11.53
CA PRO A 142 23.19 -2.69 -10.66
C PRO A 142 22.20 -3.74 -11.20
N GLY A 143 22.53 -4.40 -12.32
CA GLY A 143 21.67 -5.37 -12.98
C GLY A 143 20.80 -4.78 -14.09
N SER A 144 19.96 -5.61 -14.70
CA SER A 144 19.04 -5.18 -15.77
C SER A 144 17.79 -4.52 -15.18
N GLY A 145 17.27 -3.49 -15.87
CA GLY A 145 16.03 -2.83 -15.53
C GLY A 145 16.20 -1.34 -15.24
N TRP A 146 15.20 -0.78 -14.55
CA TRP A 146 15.23 0.62 -14.14
C TRP A 146 16.04 0.76 -12.84
N HIS A 147 17.04 1.63 -12.87
CA HIS A 147 17.86 1.93 -11.69
C HIS A 147 18.18 3.43 -11.65
N TYR A 148 17.68 4.10 -10.60
CA TYR A 148 17.93 5.53 -10.42
C TYR A 148 19.42 5.78 -10.20
N SER A 149 20.00 6.65 -11.02
CA SER A 149 21.41 6.97 -10.94
C SER A 149 21.67 8.43 -11.35
N THR A 150 22.26 9.18 -10.45
CA THR A 150 22.66 10.57 -10.71
C THR A 150 23.78 10.63 -11.75
N THR A 151 24.62 9.60 -11.84
CA THR A 151 25.66 9.45 -12.86
C THR A 151 25.11 9.53 -14.29
N ASN A 152 23.90 9.01 -14.52
CA ASN A 152 23.21 9.12 -15.81
C ASN A 152 23.10 10.58 -16.27
N TYR A 153 22.76 11.46 -15.35
CA TYR A 153 22.59 12.88 -15.64
C TYR A 153 23.90 13.63 -15.73
N VAL A 154 24.93 13.21 -15.00
CA VAL A 154 26.29 13.70 -15.20
C VAL A 154 26.72 13.44 -16.64
N ILE A 155 26.57 12.21 -17.14
CA ILE A 155 26.91 11.85 -18.51
C ILE A 155 26.03 12.59 -19.53
N ALA A 156 24.73 12.72 -19.27
CA ALA A 156 23.83 13.50 -20.14
C ALA A 156 24.22 14.98 -20.21
N GLY A 157 24.70 15.57 -19.11
CA GLY A 157 25.26 16.91 -19.06
C GLY A 157 26.51 17.04 -19.91
N LEU A 158 27.49 16.13 -19.78
CA LEU A 158 28.70 16.09 -20.61
C LEU A 158 28.36 15.93 -22.10
N ILE A 159 27.35 15.14 -22.44
CA ILE A 159 26.88 15.02 -23.83
C ILE A 159 26.30 16.35 -24.32
N ALA A 160 25.53 17.06 -23.48
CA ALA A 160 24.98 18.37 -23.84
C ALA A 160 26.08 19.39 -24.08
N GLU A 161 27.13 19.44 -23.24
CA GLU A 161 28.29 20.29 -23.41
C GLU A 161 29.03 19.96 -24.70
N LYS A 162 29.32 18.68 -24.94
CA LYS A 162 30.02 18.24 -26.17
C LYS A 162 29.25 18.59 -27.42
N ALA A 163 27.91 18.41 -27.39
CA ALA A 163 27.08 18.68 -28.55
C ALA A 163 26.83 20.17 -28.79
N SER A 164 26.81 20.99 -27.75
CA SER A 164 26.54 22.42 -27.87
C SER A 164 27.82 23.26 -28.04
N GLY A 165 28.96 22.82 -27.50
CA GLY A 165 30.18 23.58 -27.39
C GLY A 165 30.17 24.64 -26.29
N HIS A 166 29.16 24.59 -25.38
CA HIS A 166 28.99 25.49 -24.23
C HIS A 166 28.89 24.71 -22.96
N SER A 167 29.14 25.33 -21.81
CA SER A 167 28.89 24.69 -20.51
C SER A 167 27.38 24.35 -20.33
N LEU A 168 27.08 23.32 -19.57
CA LEU A 168 25.68 22.96 -19.26
C LEU A 168 24.97 24.12 -18.53
N GLU A 169 25.70 24.83 -17.67
CA GLU A 169 25.19 26.01 -16.97
C GLU A 169 24.75 27.10 -17.97
N ASP A 170 25.56 27.41 -18.96
CA ASP A 170 25.25 28.40 -20.00
C ASP A 170 24.07 27.95 -20.86
N GLU A 171 24.00 26.66 -21.20
CA GLU A 171 22.85 26.09 -21.94
C GLU A 171 21.55 26.17 -21.17
N VAL A 172 21.54 25.78 -19.90
CA VAL A 172 20.35 25.90 -19.01
C VAL A 172 19.98 27.37 -18.81
N GLN A 173 20.99 28.26 -18.62
CA GLN A 173 20.76 29.69 -18.47
C GLN A 173 20.15 30.31 -19.73
N ARG A 174 20.65 29.97 -20.90
CA ARG A 174 20.21 30.55 -22.18
C ARG A 174 18.89 30.00 -22.65
N ARG A 175 18.65 28.69 -22.47
CA ARG A 175 17.50 27.97 -23.01
C ARG A 175 16.29 27.97 -22.09
N ILE A 176 16.48 28.07 -20.78
CA ILE A 176 15.41 27.91 -19.81
C ILE A 176 15.28 29.11 -18.88
N ILE A 177 16.35 29.44 -18.14
CA ILE A 177 16.26 30.43 -17.05
C ILE A 177 15.96 31.83 -17.58
N ARG A 178 16.72 32.31 -18.57
CA ARG A 178 16.51 33.65 -19.16
C ARG A 178 15.17 33.78 -19.90
N PRO A 179 14.77 32.86 -20.80
CA PRO A 179 13.51 32.96 -21.52
C PRO A 179 12.30 32.96 -20.63
N LEU A 180 12.32 32.18 -19.51
CA LEU A 180 11.25 32.12 -18.56
C LEU A 180 11.34 33.15 -17.43
N ARG A 181 12.42 33.99 -17.42
CA ARG A 181 12.70 34.98 -16.38
C ARG A 181 12.65 34.41 -14.96
N LEU A 182 13.29 33.24 -14.75
CA LEU A 182 13.37 32.57 -13.46
C LEU A 182 14.40 33.30 -12.57
N ARG A 183 13.96 34.29 -11.79
CA ARG A 183 14.83 35.21 -11.08
C ARG A 183 15.50 34.61 -9.84
N ASP A 184 14.94 33.53 -9.31
CA ASP A 184 15.45 32.83 -8.12
C ASP A 184 16.19 31.55 -8.47
N THR A 185 16.23 31.19 -9.78
CA THR A 185 16.86 29.96 -10.27
C THR A 185 18.25 30.27 -10.82
N TYR A 186 19.22 29.54 -10.29
CA TYR A 186 20.62 29.71 -10.76
C TYR A 186 21.48 28.50 -10.45
N TRP A 187 22.57 28.35 -11.18
CA TRP A 187 23.59 27.37 -10.92
C TRP A 187 24.63 27.97 -9.96
N PRO A 188 24.86 27.34 -8.77
CA PRO A 188 25.76 27.93 -7.77
C PRO A 188 27.26 27.77 -8.08
N GLY A 189 27.64 26.80 -8.97
CA GLY A 189 29.04 26.42 -9.15
C GLY A 189 29.64 25.95 -7.83
N ASP A 190 30.81 26.47 -7.50
CA ASP A 190 31.51 26.18 -6.24
C ASP A 190 31.01 26.96 -5.01
N GLN A 191 29.99 27.80 -5.20
CA GLN A 191 29.49 28.58 -4.08
C GLN A 191 28.67 27.67 -3.14
N THR A 192 29.15 27.52 -1.91
CA THR A 192 28.50 26.73 -0.88
C THR A 192 27.27 27.41 -0.31
N ARG A 193 27.15 28.75 -0.42
CA ARG A 193 26.07 29.56 0.15
C ARG A 193 24.96 29.81 -0.86
N ILE A 194 23.73 29.81 -0.39
CA ILE A 194 22.56 30.24 -1.16
C ILE A 194 22.48 31.77 -1.17
N ARG A 195 22.43 32.38 -2.38
CA ARG A 195 22.36 33.83 -2.56
C ARG A 195 20.92 34.34 -2.23
N GLY A 196 20.84 35.44 -1.52
CA GLY A 196 19.59 36.15 -1.21
C GLY A 196 18.73 35.46 -0.17
N ALA A 197 17.45 35.79 -0.12
CA ALA A 197 16.52 35.23 0.85
C ALA A 197 16.27 33.74 0.59
N HIS A 198 16.59 32.91 1.57
CA HIS A 198 16.50 31.44 1.45
C HIS A 198 16.08 30.81 2.78
N ALA A 199 15.53 29.61 2.74
CA ALA A 199 15.38 28.78 3.91
C ALA A 199 16.72 28.11 4.25
N ARG A 200 17.07 28.02 5.55
CA ARG A 200 18.21 27.23 5.99
C ARG A 200 17.81 25.77 6.04
N GLY A 201 18.68 24.91 5.58
CA GLY A 201 18.47 23.46 5.62
C GLY A 201 19.01 22.84 6.88
N TYR A 202 18.30 21.85 7.42
CA TYR A 202 18.66 21.20 8.68
C TYR A 202 18.69 19.68 8.54
N LEU A 203 19.71 19.07 9.16
CA LEU A 203 19.72 17.63 9.45
C LEU A 203 19.05 17.41 10.81
N ARG A 204 18.15 16.44 10.86
CA ARG A 204 17.56 15.95 12.09
C ARG A 204 18.30 14.69 12.52
N GLU A 205 19.01 14.77 13.63
CA GLU A 205 19.71 13.67 14.24
C GLU A 205 19.03 13.32 15.57
N GLU A 206 18.75 12.04 15.79
CA GLU A 206 18.21 11.55 17.03
C GLU A 206 19.24 10.63 17.71
N ARG A 207 19.72 11.05 18.88
CA ARG A 207 20.60 10.26 19.73
C ARG A 207 20.03 10.24 21.13
N ASP A 208 19.92 9.05 21.70
CA ASP A 208 19.49 8.83 23.09
C ASP A 208 18.14 9.51 23.42
N GLY A 209 17.18 9.47 22.49
CA GLY A 209 15.88 10.10 22.62
C GLY A 209 15.90 11.63 22.54
N THR A 210 17.07 12.23 22.25
CA THR A 210 17.21 13.68 22.06
C THR A 210 17.35 14.01 20.58
N VAL A 211 16.42 14.85 20.08
CA VAL A 211 16.47 15.36 18.71
C VAL A 211 17.40 16.57 18.65
N ARG A 212 18.44 16.48 17.85
CA ARG A 212 19.36 17.59 17.53
C ARG A 212 19.14 18.01 16.08
N TRP A 213 19.31 19.30 15.84
CA TRP A 213 19.22 19.90 14.52
C TRP A 213 20.55 20.56 14.18
N SER A 214 21.25 20.07 13.19
CA SER A 214 22.46 20.66 12.66
C SER A 214 22.18 21.43 11.35
N ASP A 215 22.77 22.62 11.22
CA ASP A 215 22.64 23.45 10.03
C ASP A 215 23.48 22.87 8.89
N PHE A 216 22.77 22.44 7.85
CA PHE A 216 23.34 21.84 6.65
C PHE A 216 23.01 22.67 5.39
N THR A 217 22.89 23.99 5.57
CA THR A 217 22.55 24.93 4.47
C THR A 217 23.66 25.02 3.44
N GLU A 218 24.91 25.12 3.93
CA GLU A 218 26.08 25.33 3.09
C GLU A 218 26.65 24.00 2.62
N MET A 219 26.73 23.81 1.30
CA MET A 219 27.34 22.65 0.67
C MET A 219 27.74 22.97 -0.77
N ASN A 220 28.78 22.34 -1.26
CA ASN A 220 29.17 22.36 -2.66
C ASN A 220 28.35 21.33 -3.43
N THR A 221 27.54 21.76 -4.38
CA THR A 221 26.61 20.87 -5.12
C THR A 221 27.22 20.31 -6.41
N THR A 222 28.50 20.52 -6.65
CA THR A 222 29.18 19.89 -7.80
C THR A 222 29.17 18.37 -7.72
N VAL A 223 29.05 17.78 -6.51
CA VAL A 223 28.86 16.33 -6.31
C VAL A 223 27.64 15.77 -7.06
N ALA A 224 26.60 16.56 -7.26
CA ALA A 224 25.40 16.15 -8.00
C ALA A 224 25.33 16.81 -9.40
N TRP A 225 26.06 17.87 -9.62
CA TRP A 225 26.19 18.65 -10.85
C TRP A 225 24.92 18.67 -11.73
N ALA A 226 24.95 18.10 -12.95
CA ALA A 226 23.85 18.05 -13.90
C ALA A 226 22.61 17.30 -13.37
N GLY A 227 22.78 16.52 -12.30
CA GLY A 227 21.71 15.75 -11.65
C GLY A 227 21.09 16.40 -10.41
N GLY A 228 21.70 17.53 -9.85
CA GLY A 228 21.20 17.99 -8.57
C GLY A 228 21.68 19.38 -8.08
N ALA A 229 22.39 20.18 -8.88
CA ALA A 229 23.09 21.37 -8.38
C ALA A 229 22.23 22.63 -8.21
N LEU A 230 21.09 22.76 -8.91
CA LEU A 230 20.36 24.03 -9.01
C LEU A 230 19.76 24.49 -7.67
N ILE A 231 19.73 25.81 -7.52
CA ILE A 231 18.95 26.53 -6.51
C ILE A 231 17.77 27.18 -7.21
N SER A 232 16.58 27.16 -6.58
CA SER A 232 15.37 27.76 -7.13
C SER A 232 14.39 28.19 -6.03
N SER A 233 13.22 28.66 -6.41
CA SER A 233 12.10 28.96 -5.51
C SER A 233 10.83 28.26 -5.99
N PRO A 234 9.85 28.00 -5.13
CA PRO A 234 8.56 27.46 -5.54
C PRO A 234 7.86 28.23 -6.66
N ARG A 235 8.05 29.55 -6.73
CA ARG A 235 7.54 30.39 -7.81
C ARG A 235 8.16 30.03 -9.15
N ASP A 236 9.47 29.95 -9.20
CA ASP A 236 10.20 29.70 -10.44
C ASP A 236 10.00 28.26 -10.92
N LEU A 237 9.90 27.28 -10.00
CA LEU A 237 9.59 25.90 -10.35
C LEU A 237 8.18 25.76 -10.95
N ASN A 238 7.16 26.40 -10.36
CA ASN A 238 5.82 26.43 -10.95
C ASN A 238 5.81 27.07 -12.34
N ALA A 239 6.61 28.14 -12.55
CA ALA A 239 6.75 28.76 -13.86
C ALA A 239 7.45 27.84 -14.87
N PHE A 240 8.51 27.12 -14.44
CA PHE A 240 9.26 26.17 -15.27
C PHE A 240 8.37 24.99 -15.69
N PHE A 241 7.77 24.28 -14.74
CA PHE A 241 6.93 23.13 -15.08
C PHE A 241 5.67 23.52 -15.85
N GLY A 242 5.08 24.67 -15.55
CA GLY A 242 3.98 25.20 -16.33
C GLY A 242 4.38 25.54 -17.78
N ALA A 243 5.58 26.04 -17.99
CA ALA A 243 6.12 26.31 -19.33
C ALA A 243 6.45 25.02 -20.10
N LEU A 244 7.01 24.02 -19.41
CA LEU A 244 7.32 22.72 -19.98
C LEU A 244 6.05 21.99 -20.42
N MET A 245 5.09 21.85 -19.51
CA MET A 245 3.85 21.12 -19.78
C MET A 245 2.91 21.87 -20.75
N GLY A 246 3.02 23.20 -20.82
CA GLY A 246 2.33 24.06 -21.77
C GLY A 246 3.01 24.16 -23.13
N GLY A 247 4.05 23.36 -23.43
CA GLY A 247 4.69 23.29 -24.75
C GLY A 247 5.61 24.46 -25.11
N ARG A 248 5.89 25.37 -24.16
CA ARG A 248 6.75 26.55 -24.43
C ARG A 248 8.23 26.22 -24.49
N LEU A 249 8.66 25.12 -23.86
CA LEU A 249 10.07 24.67 -23.85
C LEU A 249 10.34 23.57 -24.86
N LEU A 250 9.38 22.70 -25.10
CA LEU A 250 9.47 21.58 -26.03
C LEU A 250 8.19 21.52 -26.87
N PRO A 251 8.28 21.23 -28.16
CA PRO A 251 7.11 20.97 -28.99
C PRO A 251 6.39 19.69 -28.53
N SER A 252 5.13 19.55 -28.92
CA SER A 252 4.26 18.44 -28.47
C SER A 252 4.86 17.06 -28.69
N GLU A 253 5.53 16.85 -29.82
CA GLU A 253 6.17 15.58 -30.17
C GLU A 253 7.31 15.22 -29.18
N MET A 254 8.19 16.19 -28.87
CA MET A 254 9.28 15.98 -27.92
C MET A 254 8.77 15.82 -26.50
N LEU A 255 7.72 16.56 -26.13
CA LEU A 255 7.06 16.41 -24.84
C LEU A 255 6.36 15.03 -24.73
N ALA A 256 5.82 14.52 -25.82
CA ALA A 256 5.27 13.16 -25.87
C ALA A 256 6.35 12.11 -25.64
N GLN A 257 7.54 12.26 -26.28
CA GLN A 257 8.68 11.38 -26.01
C GLN A 257 9.17 11.49 -24.54
N MET A 258 9.20 12.70 -23.98
CA MET A 258 9.56 12.92 -22.58
C MET A 258 8.63 12.21 -21.60
N ARG A 259 7.36 12.06 -21.96
CA ARG A 259 6.32 11.38 -21.20
C ARG A 259 6.22 9.86 -21.44
N GLN A 260 7.01 9.30 -22.35
CA GLN A 260 7.09 7.84 -22.50
C GLN A 260 7.80 7.22 -21.32
N THR A 261 7.03 6.76 -20.35
CA THR A 261 7.54 6.28 -19.07
C THR A 261 7.75 4.77 -19.04
N VAL A 262 8.62 4.39 -18.12
CA VAL A 262 8.73 3.02 -17.57
C VAL A 262 8.38 3.06 -16.09
N PRO A 263 7.94 1.96 -15.46
CA PRO A 263 7.76 1.91 -14.01
C PRO A 263 9.05 2.29 -13.31
N ALA A 264 8.97 3.20 -12.34
CA ALA A 264 10.08 3.54 -11.47
C ALA A 264 10.10 2.62 -10.25
N ASP A 265 11.27 2.46 -9.62
CA ASP A 265 11.40 1.74 -8.37
C ASP A 265 10.75 2.55 -7.23
N PRO A 266 9.73 2.04 -6.55
CA PRO A 266 9.05 2.77 -5.48
C PRO A 266 9.94 3.05 -4.28
N ASP A 267 10.95 2.22 -4.03
CA ASP A 267 11.91 2.43 -2.94
C ASP A 267 12.86 3.60 -3.22
N ARG A 268 12.94 4.05 -4.48
CA ARG A 268 13.81 5.15 -4.91
C ARG A 268 13.05 6.43 -5.26
N VAL A 269 11.74 6.32 -5.58
CA VAL A 269 10.92 7.48 -5.92
C VAL A 269 9.70 7.53 -4.99
N TRP A 270 8.62 6.85 -5.29
CA TRP A 270 7.43 6.55 -4.49
C TRP A 270 6.49 5.63 -5.26
N ASP A 271 5.58 5.02 -4.56
CA ASP A 271 4.59 4.14 -5.15
C ASP A 271 3.81 4.82 -6.28
N GLY A 272 3.72 4.10 -7.38
CA GLY A 272 2.96 4.54 -8.52
C GLY A 272 3.65 5.53 -9.44
N ALA A 273 4.88 5.96 -9.14
CA ALA A 273 5.67 6.78 -10.04
C ALA A 273 6.08 6.00 -11.29
N ALA A 274 6.01 6.69 -12.43
CA ALA A 274 6.54 6.20 -13.70
C ALA A 274 7.52 7.25 -14.27
N TYR A 275 8.71 6.81 -14.69
CA TYR A 275 9.79 7.70 -15.07
C TYR A 275 9.96 7.79 -16.58
N GLY A 276 9.90 8.99 -17.11
CA GLY A 276 10.14 9.31 -18.51
C GLY A 276 11.57 9.81 -18.76
N LEU A 277 11.74 10.76 -19.66
CA LEU A 277 13.05 11.38 -19.91
C LEU A 277 13.25 12.59 -18.97
N GLY A 278 13.62 12.33 -17.73
CA GLY A 278 13.79 13.37 -16.70
C GLY A 278 12.49 13.96 -16.19
N LEU A 279 11.40 13.22 -16.26
CA LEU A 279 10.09 13.63 -15.82
C LEU A 279 9.37 12.46 -15.18
N ILE A 280 8.75 12.68 -14.02
CA ILE A 280 7.97 11.69 -13.30
C ILE A 280 6.50 11.95 -13.58
N GLY A 281 5.76 10.91 -13.98
CA GLY A 281 4.31 10.90 -14.03
C GLY A 281 3.76 10.15 -12.84
N THR A 282 2.85 10.76 -12.09
CA THR A 282 2.20 10.16 -10.91
C THR A 282 0.71 10.34 -10.99
N PRO A 283 -0.10 9.27 -10.92
CA PRO A 283 -1.54 9.37 -10.90
C PRO A 283 -2.05 10.22 -9.73
N LEU A 284 -3.13 10.96 -9.95
CA LEU A 284 -3.84 11.76 -8.95
C LEU A 284 -5.17 11.11 -8.59
N ARG A 285 -5.52 11.09 -7.29
CA ARG A 285 -6.85 10.62 -6.83
C ARG A 285 -8.01 11.44 -7.40
N CYS A 286 -7.76 12.69 -7.79
CA CYS A 286 -8.75 13.55 -8.46
C CYS A 286 -8.84 13.33 -9.98
N GLY A 287 -8.13 12.35 -10.51
CA GLY A 287 -8.14 11.94 -11.93
C GLY A 287 -6.94 12.47 -12.73
N GLY A 288 -6.50 11.67 -13.69
CA GLY A 288 -5.31 11.94 -14.49
C GLY A 288 -4.01 11.69 -13.74
N ALA A 289 -2.93 12.34 -14.18
CA ALA A 289 -1.62 12.27 -13.54
C ALA A 289 -0.98 13.66 -13.50
N TRP A 290 -0.30 13.99 -12.41
CA TRP A 290 0.59 15.14 -12.40
C TRP A 290 1.95 14.76 -12.99
N TRP A 291 2.58 15.71 -13.62
CA TRP A 291 3.88 15.56 -14.27
C TRP A 291 4.87 16.53 -13.67
N GLY A 292 5.99 16.03 -13.22
CA GLY A 292 6.99 16.87 -12.55
C GLY A 292 8.22 16.09 -12.13
N HIS A 293 8.86 16.51 -11.06
CA HIS A 293 10.00 15.83 -10.45
C HIS A 293 10.10 16.14 -8.97
N ALA A 294 10.75 15.25 -8.22
CA ALA A 294 11.17 15.53 -6.85
C ALA A 294 12.69 15.63 -6.74
N GLY A 295 13.13 16.24 -5.66
CA GLY A 295 14.55 16.33 -5.34
C GLY A 295 14.76 16.24 -3.84
N GLY A 296 15.68 15.40 -3.41
CA GLY A 296 16.10 15.24 -2.03
C GLY A 296 17.61 15.44 -1.89
N LEU A 297 17.99 16.19 -0.89
CA LEU A 297 19.34 16.29 -0.31
C LEU A 297 19.17 16.06 1.19
N GLU A 298 20.27 16.00 1.91
CA GLU A 298 20.26 15.76 3.37
C GLU A 298 19.34 16.72 4.13
N SER A 299 19.28 17.97 3.68
CA SER A 299 18.59 19.05 4.39
C SER A 299 17.49 19.76 3.60
N TYR A 300 17.17 19.29 2.41
CA TYR A 300 16.12 19.88 1.56
C TYR A 300 15.37 18.80 0.79
N VAL A 301 14.06 18.93 0.75
CA VAL A 301 13.23 18.16 -0.17
C VAL A 301 12.31 19.08 -0.95
N THR A 302 12.18 18.85 -2.25
CA THR A 302 11.34 19.63 -3.14
C THR A 302 10.55 18.68 -4.04
N VAL A 303 9.23 18.87 -4.12
CA VAL A 303 8.37 18.21 -5.10
C VAL A 303 7.67 19.29 -5.92
N SER A 304 7.75 19.21 -7.25
CA SER A 304 7.15 20.21 -8.12
C SER A 304 6.58 19.59 -9.39
N GLY A 305 5.43 20.09 -9.86
CA GLY A 305 4.82 19.59 -11.09
C GLY A 305 3.51 20.28 -11.46
N VAL A 306 2.83 19.70 -12.46
CA VAL A 306 1.60 20.22 -13.06
C VAL A 306 0.55 19.10 -13.18
N ALA A 307 -0.66 19.37 -12.73
CA ALA A 307 -1.82 18.49 -12.93
C ALA A 307 -2.48 18.70 -14.31
N PRO A 308 -3.35 17.78 -14.77
CA PRO A 308 -4.09 17.93 -16.03
C PRO A 308 -4.94 19.19 -16.11
N SER A 309 -5.42 19.69 -14.97
CA SER A 309 -6.14 20.99 -14.84
C SER A 309 -5.28 22.22 -15.17
N GLY A 310 -3.96 22.06 -15.34
CA GLY A 310 -3.02 23.18 -15.44
C GLY A 310 -2.59 23.73 -14.08
N ARG A 311 -3.09 23.18 -12.98
CA ARG A 311 -2.68 23.52 -11.61
C ARG A 311 -1.23 23.13 -11.38
N ARG A 312 -0.43 24.07 -10.91
CA ARG A 312 1.00 23.92 -10.65
C ARG A 312 1.25 23.95 -9.17
N VAL A 313 1.96 22.97 -8.67
CA VAL A 313 2.24 22.83 -7.24
C VAL A 313 3.73 22.67 -7.04
N THR A 314 4.26 23.41 -6.06
CA THR A 314 5.58 23.13 -5.48
C THR A 314 5.48 23.07 -3.98
N VAL A 315 5.95 21.96 -3.41
CA VAL A 315 6.15 21.75 -1.97
C VAL A 315 7.66 21.75 -1.72
N ALA A 316 8.12 22.56 -0.78
CA ALA A 316 9.53 22.63 -0.40
C ALA A 316 9.66 22.50 1.13
N LEU A 317 10.51 21.59 1.57
CA LEU A 317 10.89 21.37 2.96
C LEU A 317 12.36 21.77 3.14
N ASN A 318 12.71 22.25 4.32
CA ASN A 318 14.08 22.57 4.70
C ASN A 318 14.65 21.57 5.72
N GLU A 319 14.15 20.36 5.64
CA GLU A 319 14.66 19.14 6.22
C GLU A 319 14.31 17.96 5.31
N ASN A 320 15.02 16.85 5.42
CA ASN A 320 14.62 15.62 4.74
C ASN A 320 13.83 14.74 5.71
N PRO A 321 12.64 14.27 5.33
CA PRO A 321 11.87 13.35 6.17
C PRO A 321 12.70 12.14 6.57
N SER A 322 12.91 11.96 7.87
CA SER A 322 13.74 10.86 8.40
C SER A 322 12.93 9.60 8.69
N THR A 323 11.61 9.65 8.54
CA THR A 323 10.70 8.52 8.77
C THR A 323 9.78 8.33 7.57
N GLN A 324 9.32 7.10 7.36
CA GLN A 324 8.34 6.80 6.31
C GLN A 324 7.04 7.60 6.50
N GLU A 325 6.58 7.76 7.74
CA GLU A 325 5.39 8.56 8.06
C GLU A 325 5.54 10.01 7.61
N ALA A 326 6.68 10.64 7.88
CA ALA A 326 6.95 12.02 7.45
C ALA A 326 7.03 12.14 5.91
N PHE A 327 7.54 11.12 5.24
CA PHE A 327 7.53 11.04 3.78
C PHE A 327 6.11 10.87 3.23
N ASP A 328 5.32 9.99 3.83
CA ASP A 328 3.92 9.78 3.45
C ASP A 328 3.07 11.03 3.68
N ASP A 329 3.30 11.76 4.79
CA ASP A 329 2.68 13.05 5.07
C ASP A 329 3.01 14.08 4.00
N GLN A 330 4.27 14.13 3.57
CA GLN A 330 4.70 14.99 2.48
C GLN A 330 3.99 14.63 1.18
N MET A 331 3.89 13.36 0.84
CA MET A 331 3.23 12.92 -0.40
C MET A 331 1.72 13.16 -0.33
N ARG A 332 1.07 12.96 0.82
CA ARG A 332 -0.34 13.35 1.05
C ARG A 332 -0.55 14.85 0.86
N LEU A 333 0.38 15.68 1.36
CA LEU A 333 0.34 17.13 1.17
C LEU A 333 0.45 17.51 -0.31
N VAL A 334 1.38 16.89 -1.05
CA VAL A 334 1.55 17.10 -2.50
C VAL A 334 0.27 16.76 -3.25
N GLU A 335 -0.30 15.59 -2.98
CA GLU A 335 -1.52 15.14 -3.61
C GLU A 335 -2.72 16.04 -3.27
N THR A 336 -2.88 16.42 -2.00
CA THR A 336 -3.89 17.37 -1.56
C THR A 336 -3.75 18.71 -2.29
N ALA A 337 -2.52 19.23 -2.39
CA ALA A 337 -2.26 20.47 -3.09
C ALA A 337 -2.60 20.41 -4.59
N PHE A 338 -2.47 19.25 -5.24
CA PHE A 338 -2.89 19.07 -6.62
C PHE A 338 -4.40 18.89 -6.78
N CYS A 339 -5.08 18.22 -5.82
CA CYS A 339 -6.46 17.80 -5.95
C CYS A 339 -7.49 18.77 -5.31
N ASP A 340 -7.13 19.48 -4.24
CA ASP A 340 -8.06 20.40 -3.56
C ASP A 340 -8.39 21.60 -4.45
N GLY A 341 -9.69 21.77 -4.71
CA GLY A 341 -10.22 22.80 -5.59
C GLY A 341 -10.29 22.42 -7.08
N ALA A 342 -9.90 21.21 -7.45
CA ALA A 342 -10.32 20.69 -8.73
C ALA A 342 -11.85 20.53 -8.68
N ALA A 343 -12.59 21.39 -9.40
CA ALA A 343 -13.98 21.12 -9.69
C ALA A 343 -14.03 19.70 -10.28
N ALA A 344 -14.99 18.89 -9.83
CA ALA A 344 -15.37 17.72 -10.59
C ALA A 344 -15.47 18.17 -12.06
N PRO A 345 -14.89 17.43 -13.03
CA PRO A 345 -14.90 17.87 -14.42
C PRO A 345 -16.30 18.35 -14.72
N ALA A 346 -16.42 19.62 -15.16
CA ALA A 346 -17.68 20.20 -15.55
C ALA A 346 -18.32 19.22 -16.50
N ALA A 347 -19.55 18.81 -16.20
CA ALA A 347 -20.31 18.00 -17.12
C ALA A 347 -20.16 18.67 -18.48
N ALA A 348 -19.62 17.96 -19.43
CA ALA A 348 -19.55 18.43 -20.81
C ALA A 348 -20.94 18.94 -21.18
N PRO A 349 -21.04 20.06 -21.92
CA PRO A 349 -22.33 20.58 -22.29
C PRO A 349 -23.14 19.44 -22.88
N THR A 350 -24.40 19.32 -22.45
CA THR A 350 -25.36 18.32 -22.88
C THR A 350 -25.56 18.42 -24.39
N GLY A 351 -24.73 17.75 -25.14
CA GLY A 351 -24.74 17.61 -26.55
C GLY A 351 -24.31 16.19 -26.88
N ALA A 352 -25.27 15.30 -26.98
CA ALA A 352 -25.22 13.86 -27.19
C ALA A 352 -24.72 13.06 -25.97
N PRO A 353 -25.44 12.03 -25.50
CA PRO A 353 -24.95 11.12 -24.53
C PRO A 353 -23.67 10.49 -25.08
N VAL A 354 -22.54 10.70 -24.39
CA VAL A 354 -21.44 9.74 -24.55
C VAL A 354 -22.06 8.45 -24.09
N ALA A 355 -22.38 7.61 -25.05
CA ALA A 355 -22.86 6.27 -24.84
C ALA A 355 -21.98 5.67 -23.74
N ALA A 356 -22.56 5.18 -22.68
CA ALA A 356 -21.99 4.09 -21.92
C ALA A 356 -21.31 3.20 -22.95
N PRO A 357 -20.03 2.73 -22.71
CA PRO A 357 -19.35 1.96 -23.72
C PRO A 357 -20.39 1.02 -24.32
N ALA A 358 -20.71 1.24 -25.58
CA ALA A 358 -21.84 0.67 -26.22
C ALA A 358 -21.87 -0.80 -25.85
N ALA A 359 -23.04 -1.28 -25.47
CA ALA A 359 -23.27 -2.70 -25.42
C ALA A 359 -22.62 -3.22 -26.69
N ALA A 360 -21.56 -4.00 -26.49
CA ALA A 360 -20.73 -4.48 -27.56
C ALA A 360 -21.68 -5.00 -28.64
N THR A 361 -21.59 -4.40 -29.81
CA THR A 361 -22.15 -4.94 -31.00
C THR A 361 -21.90 -6.43 -31.01
N THR A 362 -22.94 -7.20 -31.23
CA THR A 362 -23.03 -8.65 -31.34
C THR A 362 -21.88 -9.28 -32.16
N GLY A 363 -20.72 -9.41 -31.54
CA GLY A 363 -19.68 -10.33 -31.92
C GLY A 363 -19.47 -11.26 -30.73
N LYS A 364 -19.55 -12.57 -30.94
CA LYS A 364 -19.43 -13.63 -29.90
C LYS A 364 -17.99 -13.76 -29.36
N GLY A 365 -17.34 -12.67 -28.92
CA GLY A 365 -16.01 -12.63 -28.40
C GLY A 365 -15.87 -11.66 -27.21
N GLY A 366 -14.83 -11.79 -26.37
CA GLY A 366 -14.55 -10.93 -25.23
C GLY A 366 -15.22 -11.36 -23.92
N LEU A 367 -15.39 -10.43 -22.98
CA LEU A 367 -15.92 -10.69 -21.63
C LEU A 367 -17.41 -11.10 -21.61
N ALA A 368 -18.21 -10.74 -22.65
CA ALA A 368 -19.65 -11.02 -22.70
C ALA A 368 -19.98 -12.50 -22.47
N ARG A 369 -19.21 -13.43 -23.05
CA ARG A 369 -19.42 -14.89 -22.88
C ARG A 369 -19.40 -15.36 -21.43
N PHE A 370 -18.65 -14.67 -20.55
CA PHE A 370 -18.57 -15.01 -19.13
C PHE A 370 -19.77 -14.48 -18.35
N TYR A 371 -20.32 -13.33 -18.73
CA TYR A 371 -21.53 -12.79 -18.11
C TYR A 371 -22.79 -13.58 -18.51
N ASP A 372 -22.82 -14.11 -19.73
CA ASP A 372 -23.98 -14.81 -20.31
C ASP A 372 -23.88 -16.33 -20.13
N GLN A 373 -22.90 -16.85 -19.39
CA GLN A 373 -22.72 -18.28 -19.18
C GLN A 373 -23.87 -18.89 -18.39
N ARG A 374 -24.29 -20.08 -18.80
CA ARG A 374 -25.28 -20.86 -18.07
C ARG A 374 -24.61 -21.64 -16.94
N LEU A 375 -25.10 -21.46 -15.71
CA LEU A 375 -24.58 -22.16 -14.55
C LEU A 375 -25.23 -23.53 -14.41
N ASP A 376 -24.41 -24.57 -14.26
CA ASP A 376 -24.83 -25.91 -13.96
C ASP A 376 -24.89 -26.13 -12.43
N TRP A 377 -26.09 -26.10 -11.88
CA TRP A 377 -26.35 -26.24 -10.46
C TRP A 377 -26.43 -27.69 -10.03
N LYS A 378 -25.48 -28.15 -9.25
CA LYS A 378 -25.30 -29.50 -8.73
C LYS A 378 -25.39 -29.57 -7.22
N LYS A 379 -25.38 -30.77 -6.65
CA LYS A 379 -25.15 -30.96 -5.22
C LYS A 379 -23.80 -30.38 -4.82
N CYS A 380 -23.68 -29.91 -3.58
CA CYS A 380 -22.44 -29.34 -3.06
C CYS A 380 -21.46 -30.44 -2.62
N THR A 381 -21.95 -31.59 -2.19
CA THR A 381 -21.15 -32.74 -1.79
C THR A 381 -20.31 -33.25 -2.97
N LEU A 382 -19.00 -33.29 -2.81
CA LEU A 382 -18.05 -33.81 -3.80
C LEU A 382 -17.82 -35.31 -3.62
N ASP A 383 -17.61 -35.77 -2.38
CA ASP A 383 -17.34 -37.15 -2.01
C ASP A 383 -17.81 -37.45 -0.60
N ALA A 384 -17.55 -38.69 -0.12
CA ALA A 384 -17.98 -39.15 1.20
C ALA A 384 -17.31 -38.43 2.38
N GLY A 385 -16.15 -37.81 2.19
CA GLY A 385 -15.41 -37.05 3.19
C GLY A 385 -15.77 -35.56 3.24
N ASP A 386 -16.59 -35.09 2.29
CA ASP A 386 -16.89 -33.65 2.13
C ASP A 386 -18.00 -33.19 3.11
N GLU A 387 -17.63 -32.92 4.36
CA GLU A 387 -18.57 -32.47 5.38
C GLU A 387 -19.20 -31.10 5.04
N VAL A 388 -18.43 -30.15 4.50
CA VAL A 388 -18.92 -28.84 4.07
C VAL A 388 -20.00 -28.99 2.99
N GLY A 389 -19.75 -29.84 1.98
CA GLY A 389 -20.75 -30.10 0.93
C GLY A 389 -22.02 -30.78 1.48
N LYS A 390 -21.88 -31.72 2.42
CA LYS A 390 -23.02 -32.39 3.07
C LYS A 390 -23.90 -31.40 3.84
N GLU A 391 -23.30 -30.50 4.63
CA GLU A 391 -24.05 -29.49 5.37
C GLU A 391 -24.75 -28.49 4.44
N LEU A 392 -24.08 -28.07 3.34
CA LEU A 392 -24.70 -27.24 2.31
C LEU A 392 -25.90 -27.92 1.64
N ASP A 393 -25.77 -29.21 1.26
CA ASP A 393 -26.87 -30.00 0.66
C ASP A 393 -28.03 -30.18 1.65
N LYS A 394 -27.74 -30.48 2.92
CA LYS A 394 -28.73 -30.60 4.01
C LYS A 394 -29.49 -29.28 4.20
N ALA A 395 -28.82 -28.13 4.11
CA ALA A 395 -29.45 -26.81 4.15
C ALA A 395 -30.26 -26.48 2.88
N GLY A 396 -30.18 -27.28 1.83
CA GLY A 396 -30.87 -27.09 0.55
C GLY A 396 -30.12 -26.13 -0.40
N ALA A 397 -28.85 -25.89 -0.17
CA ALA A 397 -28.02 -25.14 -1.09
C ALA A 397 -27.72 -25.95 -2.37
N ARG A 398 -27.27 -25.25 -3.41
CA ARG A 398 -26.74 -25.83 -4.62
C ARG A 398 -25.44 -25.14 -4.98
N CYS A 399 -24.50 -25.88 -5.55
CA CYS A 399 -23.20 -25.40 -5.95
C CYS A 399 -23.06 -25.33 -7.47
N ALA A 400 -22.25 -24.40 -7.94
CA ALA A 400 -21.90 -24.27 -9.35
C ALA A 400 -20.49 -23.72 -9.51
N ASP A 401 -19.88 -24.03 -10.65
CA ASP A 401 -18.59 -23.51 -11.07
C ASP A 401 -18.80 -22.38 -12.08
N VAL A 402 -18.27 -21.20 -11.81
CA VAL A 402 -18.33 -20.04 -12.69
C VAL A 402 -17.00 -19.93 -13.39
N THR A 403 -17.02 -19.99 -14.73
CA THR A 403 -15.81 -19.81 -15.54
C THR A 403 -15.47 -18.32 -15.61
N VAL A 404 -14.21 -17.95 -15.33
CA VAL A 404 -13.71 -16.57 -15.41
C VAL A 404 -12.35 -16.53 -16.12
N PRO A 405 -11.94 -15.39 -16.72
CA PRO A 405 -10.60 -15.29 -17.28
C PRO A 405 -9.54 -15.36 -16.18
N LEU A 406 -8.43 -16.05 -16.42
CA LEU A 406 -7.26 -15.92 -15.57
C LEU A 406 -6.72 -14.48 -15.64
N ASP A 407 -6.51 -13.96 -16.85
CA ASP A 407 -6.06 -12.59 -17.11
C ASP A 407 -7.19 -11.78 -17.78
N TYR A 408 -7.76 -10.83 -17.05
CA TYR A 408 -8.84 -9.96 -17.57
C TYR A 408 -8.42 -9.05 -18.73
N ARG A 409 -7.13 -8.86 -18.96
CA ARG A 409 -6.60 -8.12 -20.11
C ARG A 409 -6.57 -8.98 -21.37
N ARG A 410 -6.63 -10.30 -21.21
CA ARG A 410 -6.65 -11.29 -22.29
C ARG A 410 -7.76 -12.32 -22.05
N PRO A 411 -9.03 -11.91 -22.11
CA PRO A 411 -10.16 -12.77 -21.77
C PRO A 411 -10.31 -14.01 -22.67
N GLU A 412 -9.71 -13.98 -23.87
CA GLU A 412 -9.68 -15.14 -24.77
C GLU A 412 -8.60 -16.17 -24.41
N GLY A 413 -7.74 -15.86 -23.45
CA GLY A 413 -6.67 -16.75 -23.00
C GLY A 413 -7.16 -17.83 -22.02
N ARG A 414 -6.28 -18.24 -21.12
CA ARG A 414 -6.55 -19.25 -20.08
C ARG A 414 -7.70 -18.79 -19.18
N THR A 415 -8.59 -19.72 -18.85
CA THR A 415 -9.68 -19.53 -17.89
C THR A 415 -9.43 -20.34 -16.63
N ILE A 416 -10.08 -19.94 -15.54
CA ILE A 416 -10.16 -20.66 -14.26
C ILE A 416 -11.62 -20.76 -13.82
N THR A 417 -11.89 -21.57 -12.81
CA THR A 417 -13.20 -21.68 -12.18
C THR A 417 -13.24 -20.99 -10.85
N VAL A 418 -14.35 -20.35 -10.54
CA VAL A 418 -14.73 -19.80 -9.24
C VAL A 418 -15.94 -20.58 -8.74
N ALA A 419 -15.77 -21.25 -7.60
CA ALA A 419 -16.82 -22.03 -6.98
C ALA A 419 -17.79 -21.13 -6.20
N ILE A 420 -19.07 -21.35 -6.38
CA ILE A 420 -20.13 -20.68 -5.65
C ILE A 420 -21.14 -21.69 -5.08
N SER A 421 -21.66 -21.38 -3.89
CA SER A 421 -22.86 -22.00 -3.35
C SER A 421 -24.01 -21.01 -3.39
N ARG A 422 -25.26 -21.50 -3.56
CA ARG A 422 -26.45 -20.66 -3.47
C ARG A 422 -27.53 -21.33 -2.64
N LEU A 423 -27.96 -20.63 -1.61
CA LEU A 423 -29.13 -20.98 -0.78
C LEU A 423 -30.28 -20.02 -1.15
N LYS A 424 -31.25 -20.48 -1.92
CA LYS A 424 -32.36 -19.65 -2.42
C LYS A 424 -33.24 -19.14 -1.27
N ALA A 425 -33.81 -17.94 -1.46
CA ALA A 425 -34.82 -17.37 -0.58
C ALA A 425 -35.97 -18.37 -0.33
N SER A 426 -36.31 -18.61 0.93
CA SER A 426 -37.45 -19.45 1.31
C SER A 426 -38.75 -18.64 1.30
N ASP A 427 -38.73 -17.34 1.63
CA ASP A 427 -39.83 -16.37 1.45
C ASP A 427 -39.71 -15.72 0.05
N ARG A 428 -40.13 -16.50 -0.98
CA ARG A 428 -40.02 -16.05 -2.37
C ARG A 428 -40.95 -14.90 -2.72
N ALA A 429 -42.08 -14.79 -2.03
CA ALA A 429 -43.06 -13.72 -2.26
C ALA A 429 -42.47 -12.33 -1.87
N HIS A 430 -41.58 -12.31 -0.91
CA HIS A 430 -40.94 -11.08 -0.43
C HIS A 430 -39.44 -11.08 -0.69
N ARG A 431 -38.98 -11.77 -1.74
CA ARG A 431 -37.57 -11.82 -2.09
C ARG A 431 -37.02 -10.41 -2.32
N ILE A 432 -35.89 -10.09 -1.64
CA ILE A 432 -35.23 -8.79 -1.73
C ILE A 432 -34.23 -8.81 -2.88
N GLY A 433 -33.43 -9.86 -2.99
CA GLY A 433 -32.41 -9.99 -4.03
C GLY A 433 -31.40 -11.08 -3.71
N THR A 434 -30.28 -11.06 -4.42
CA THR A 434 -29.11 -11.91 -4.14
C THR A 434 -28.10 -11.17 -3.27
N MET A 435 -27.52 -11.84 -2.28
CA MET A 435 -26.47 -11.33 -1.41
C MET A 435 -25.22 -12.20 -1.53
N ILE A 436 -24.10 -11.59 -1.85
CA ILE A 436 -22.78 -12.24 -1.84
C ILE A 436 -22.17 -12.07 -0.44
N LEU A 437 -21.60 -13.14 0.09
CA LEU A 437 -21.05 -13.24 1.43
C LEU A 437 -19.53 -13.42 1.37
N ASN A 438 -18.80 -12.76 2.29
CA ASN A 438 -17.38 -12.97 2.50
C ASN A 438 -17.00 -12.77 3.97
N GLY A 439 -16.42 -13.79 4.59
CA GLY A 439 -16.06 -13.79 6.02
C GLY A 439 -14.70 -13.16 6.34
N GLY A 440 -13.95 -12.73 5.34
CA GLY A 440 -12.62 -12.14 5.54
C GLY A 440 -11.48 -13.12 5.28
N GLY A 441 -10.41 -12.96 6.01
CA GLY A 441 -9.18 -13.73 5.89
C GLY A 441 -8.05 -12.99 5.14
N PRO A 442 -7.90 -13.01 3.80
CA PRO A 442 -8.68 -13.67 2.74
C PRO A 442 -8.89 -15.16 2.96
N GLY A 443 -10.12 -15.64 2.81
CA GLY A 443 -10.49 -17.04 3.04
C GLY A 443 -11.62 -17.51 2.13
N PRO A 444 -11.94 -18.81 2.10
CA PRO A 444 -13.12 -19.34 1.42
C PRO A 444 -14.41 -18.87 2.09
N ALA A 445 -15.51 -18.89 1.36
CA ALA A 445 -16.79 -18.43 1.84
C ALA A 445 -17.97 -19.27 1.30
N LEU A 446 -17.68 -20.43 0.71
CA LEU A 446 -18.67 -21.31 0.11
C LEU A 446 -19.72 -21.80 1.12
N ASP A 447 -19.32 -22.05 2.36
CA ASP A 447 -20.11 -22.59 3.46
C ASP A 447 -20.97 -21.58 4.20
N MET A 448 -20.78 -20.29 3.99
CA MET A 448 -21.43 -19.22 4.74
C MET A 448 -22.97 -19.14 4.64
N PRO A 449 -23.64 -19.49 3.51
CA PRO A 449 -25.06 -19.23 3.34
C PRO A 449 -26.00 -19.82 4.40
N PRO A 450 -25.84 -21.05 4.89
CA PRO A 450 -26.72 -21.59 5.94
C PRO A 450 -26.61 -20.84 7.27
N TYR A 451 -25.36 -20.60 7.71
CA TYR A 451 -25.09 -19.86 8.94
C TYR A 451 -25.64 -18.44 8.87
N MET A 452 -25.30 -17.71 7.80
CA MET A 452 -25.76 -16.33 7.61
C MET A 452 -27.29 -16.23 7.52
N ARG A 453 -27.97 -17.22 6.94
CA ARG A 453 -29.44 -17.25 6.93
C ARG A 453 -30.01 -17.21 8.33
N SER A 454 -29.48 -17.99 9.26
CA SER A 454 -29.95 -18.02 10.64
C SER A 454 -29.64 -16.70 11.35
N LEU A 455 -28.42 -16.17 11.17
CA LEU A 455 -27.96 -14.93 11.78
C LEU A 455 -28.77 -13.70 11.35
N MET A 456 -29.18 -13.66 10.10
CA MET A 456 -29.94 -12.54 9.51
C MET A 456 -31.44 -12.52 9.97
N GLY A 457 -31.87 -13.42 10.83
CA GLY A 457 -33.21 -13.45 11.40
C GLY A 457 -34.30 -13.36 10.32
N LYS A 458 -35.22 -12.38 10.41
CA LYS A 458 -36.32 -12.19 9.44
C LYS A 458 -35.84 -11.78 8.03
N ALA A 459 -34.63 -11.26 7.89
CA ALA A 459 -34.09 -10.89 6.59
C ALA A 459 -33.55 -12.11 5.82
N GLY A 460 -32.94 -13.09 6.51
CA GLY A 460 -32.34 -14.27 5.91
C GLY A 460 -33.22 -15.04 4.91
N PRO A 461 -34.48 -15.35 5.25
CA PRO A 461 -35.42 -16.01 4.34
C PRO A 461 -35.69 -15.26 3.03
N ARG A 462 -35.44 -13.97 2.97
CA ARG A 462 -35.79 -13.10 1.83
C ARG A 462 -34.64 -12.86 0.86
N TYR A 463 -33.48 -13.46 1.10
CA TYR A 463 -32.33 -13.37 0.19
C TYR A 463 -32.00 -14.72 -0.44
N ASP A 464 -31.59 -14.67 -1.71
CA ASP A 464 -30.73 -15.71 -2.24
C ASP A 464 -29.31 -15.44 -1.72
N LEU A 465 -28.82 -16.29 -0.82
CA LEU A 465 -27.49 -16.14 -0.23
C LEU A 465 -26.47 -16.90 -1.07
N VAL A 466 -25.38 -16.23 -1.43
CA VAL A 466 -24.31 -16.80 -2.26
C VAL A 466 -23.00 -16.74 -1.49
N GLY A 467 -22.43 -17.91 -1.22
CA GLY A 467 -21.06 -18.07 -0.82
C GLY A 467 -20.17 -18.16 -2.05
N MET A 468 -19.04 -17.48 -2.07
CA MET A 468 -18.10 -17.48 -3.18
C MET A 468 -16.69 -17.68 -2.67
N ASP A 469 -16.05 -18.78 -3.05
CA ASP A 469 -14.62 -18.94 -2.81
C ASP A 469 -13.85 -18.02 -3.76
N PRO A 470 -12.98 -17.14 -3.23
CA PRO A 470 -12.13 -16.31 -4.08
C PRO A 470 -11.20 -17.16 -4.95
N ARG A 471 -10.80 -16.65 -6.12
CA ARG A 471 -9.74 -17.31 -6.89
C ARG A 471 -8.54 -17.59 -5.98
N SER A 472 -7.88 -18.70 -6.12
CA SER A 472 -6.78 -19.23 -5.30
C SER A 472 -7.18 -19.90 -3.98
N LEU A 473 -8.46 -19.90 -3.58
CA LEU A 473 -8.90 -20.42 -2.29
C LEU A 473 -10.02 -21.44 -2.43
N GLY A 474 -10.16 -22.29 -1.42
CA GLY A 474 -11.24 -23.25 -1.29
C GLY A 474 -11.38 -24.16 -2.51
N ARG A 475 -12.60 -24.20 -3.09
CA ARG A 475 -12.91 -24.99 -4.31
C ARG A 475 -12.71 -24.22 -5.62
N SER A 476 -12.35 -22.93 -5.54
CA SER A 476 -11.98 -22.12 -6.70
C SER A 476 -10.52 -22.38 -7.04
N ALA A 477 -10.16 -22.58 -8.31
CA ALA A 477 -8.80 -22.76 -8.86
C ALA A 477 -7.66 -22.51 -7.83
N ALA A 478 -7.61 -23.37 -6.79
CA ALA A 478 -6.79 -23.17 -5.61
C ALA A 478 -5.29 -23.18 -5.94
N VAL A 479 -4.53 -22.38 -5.21
CA VAL A 479 -3.05 -22.39 -5.28
C VAL A 479 -2.54 -23.12 -4.05
N ASP A 480 -1.90 -24.25 -4.27
CA ASP A 480 -1.19 -24.97 -3.23
C ASP A 480 0.32 -24.89 -3.47
N CYS A 481 1.01 -24.24 -2.57
CA CYS A 481 2.46 -24.13 -2.56
C CYS A 481 3.13 -25.25 -1.73
N HIS A 482 2.35 -26.20 -1.23
CA HIS A 482 2.82 -27.29 -0.35
C HIS A 482 3.60 -26.77 0.86
N TRP A 483 2.98 -25.84 1.55
CA TRP A 483 3.54 -25.23 2.75
C TRP A 483 3.56 -26.21 3.92
N PRO A 484 4.56 -26.12 4.81
CA PRO A 484 4.59 -26.91 6.04
C PRO A 484 3.71 -26.34 7.14
N ALA A 485 2.85 -25.37 6.85
CA ALA A 485 1.99 -24.67 7.79
C ALA A 485 0.77 -24.08 7.07
N GLY A 486 -0.32 -23.89 7.79
CA GLY A 486 -1.54 -23.27 7.26
C GLY A 486 -1.50 -21.75 7.22
N THR A 487 -0.44 -21.11 7.73
CA THR A 487 -0.32 -19.64 7.74
C THR A 487 1.14 -19.19 7.68
N TRP A 488 1.33 -18.00 7.15
CA TRP A 488 2.62 -17.31 7.16
C TRP A 488 2.91 -16.58 8.47
N ILE A 489 1.89 -16.34 9.33
CA ILE A 489 2.03 -15.51 10.53
C ILE A 489 2.99 -16.18 11.51
N ARG A 490 4.03 -15.46 11.85
CA ARG A 490 5.02 -15.80 12.88
C ARG A 490 5.40 -14.54 13.65
N SER A 491 5.98 -14.73 14.82
CA SER A 491 6.66 -13.66 15.54
C SER A 491 8.15 -13.70 15.23
N ALA A 492 8.76 -12.54 15.13
CA ALA A 492 10.23 -12.43 15.09
C ALA A 492 10.92 -12.94 16.38
N GLY A 493 10.14 -13.24 17.42
CA GLY A 493 10.65 -13.67 18.70
C GLY A 493 11.48 -12.60 19.43
N GLU A 494 12.19 -13.02 20.48
CA GLU A 494 12.92 -12.09 21.36
C GLU A 494 14.36 -11.80 20.88
N SER A 495 14.93 -12.62 20.00
CA SER A 495 16.35 -12.58 19.64
C SER A 495 16.59 -12.42 18.15
N ARG A 496 17.77 -11.96 17.76
CA ARG A 496 18.24 -11.98 16.38
C ARG A 496 18.10 -13.38 15.74
N ARG A 497 18.44 -14.43 16.49
CA ARG A 497 18.32 -15.80 16.02
C ARG A 497 16.87 -16.20 15.72
N SER A 498 15.90 -15.72 16.51
CA SER A 498 14.48 -15.97 16.29
C SER A 498 14.00 -15.24 15.04
N PHE A 499 14.37 -13.96 14.87
CA PHE A 499 14.11 -13.21 13.65
C PHE A 499 14.68 -13.88 12.39
N ASP A 500 15.93 -14.36 12.44
CA ASP A 500 16.56 -15.04 11.31
C ASP A 500 15.81 -16.34 10.95
N ARG A 501 15.27 -17.07 11.97
CA ARG A 501 14.41 -18.25 11.73
C ARG A 501 13.10 -17.87 11.07
N SER A 502 12.43 -16.81 11.54
CA SER A 502 11.18 -16.33 10.97
C SER A 502 11.37 -15.84 9.54
N ALA A 503 12.46 -15.09 9.27
CA ALA A 503 12.80 -14.64 7.93
C ALA A 503 13.09 -15.82 6.98
N ALA A 504 13.82 -16.84 7.46
CA ALA A 504 14.08 -18.06 6.69
C ALA A 504 12.78 -18.84 6.40
N PHE A 505 11.86 -18.90 7.36
CA PHE A 505 10.55 -19.51 7.18
C PHE A 505 9.73 -18.75 6.12
N ALA A 506 9.61 -17.42 6.24
CA ALA A 506 8.91 -16.60 5.26
C ALA A 506 9.48 -16.75 3.84
N LYS A 507 10.82 -16.85 3.74
CA LYS A 507 11.51 -17.11 2.47
C LYS A 507 11.19 -18.49 1.91
N ASP A 508 11.22 -19.57 2.73
CA ASP A 508 10.89 -20.93 2.29
C ASP A 508 9.46 -20.99 1.74
N LEU A 509 8.49 -20.33 2.41
CA LEU A 509 7.12 -20.24 1.94
C LEU A 509 7.02 -19.58 0.55
N ALA A 510 7.72 -18.47 0.34
CA ALA A 510 7.74 -17.78 -0.94
C ALA A 510 8.44 -18.62 -2.02
N ASP A 511 9.57 -19.26 -1.71
CA ASP A 511 10.31 -20.14 -2.63
C ASP A 511 9.48 -21.35 -3.05
N ARG A 512 8.64 -21.88 -2.18
CA ARG A 512 7.69 -22.96 -2.51
C ARG A 512 6.67 -22.48 -3.53
N CYS A 513 6.08 -21.31 -3.33
CA CYS A 513 5.14 -20.71 -4.29
C CYS A 513 5.81 -20.39 -5.64
N ALA A 514 7.09 -20.03 -5.65
CA ALA A 514 7.84 -19.82 -6.87
C ALA A 514 7.98 -21.08 -7.75
N ARG A 515 7.85 -22.27 -7.15
CA ARG A 515 7.92 -23.57 -7.85
C ARG A 515 6.57 -24.06 -8.38
N THR A 516 5.48 -23.38 -8.04
CA THR A 516 4.14 -23.68 -8.56
C THR A 516 3.94 -23.03 -9.93
N ASP A 517 2.71 -23.02 -10.46
CA ASP A 517 2.39 -22.38 -11.73
C ASP A 517 2.62 -20.86 -11.68
N ALA A 518 3.83 -20.43 -12.04
CA ALA A 518 4.24 -19.02 -12.05
C ALA A 518 3.34 -18.15 -12.95
N GLY A 519 2.60 -18.74 -13.90
CA GLY A 519 1.65 -18.03 -14.77
C GLY A 519 0.34 -17.64 -14.06
N VAL A 520 0.04 -18.21 -12.89
CA VAL A 520 -1.19 -17.92 -12.13
C VAL A 520 -0.97 -16.80 -11.12
N LEU A 521 0.16 -16.79 -10.41
CA LEU A 521 0.43 -15.85 -9.31
C LEU A 521 0.23 -14.36 -9.67
N PRO A 522 0.65 -13.86 -10.86
CA PRO A 522 0.42 -12.44 -11.22
C PRO A 522 -1.04 -12.03 -11.33
N HIS A 523 -1.96 -13.01 -11.39
CA HIS A 523 -3.39 -12.78 -11.61
C HIS A 523 -4.22 -12.99 -10.33
N ILE A 524 -3.57 -13.29 -9.19
CA ILE A 524 -4.22 -13.41 -7.89
C ILE A 524 -4.14 -12.06 -7.20
N SER A 525 -5.28 -11.37 -7.08
CA SER A 525 -5.40 -10.08 -6.40
C SER A 525 -6.87 -9.79 -6.06
N THR A 526 -7.11 -8.94 -5.09
CA THR A 526 -8.47 -8.48 -4.74
C THR A 526 -9.17 -7.82 -5.92
N ARG A 527 -8.45 -7.11 -6.79
CA ARG A 527 -9.04 -6.52 -8.01
C ARG A 527 -9.60 -7.58 -8.95
N ASN A 528 -8.90 -8.69 -9.13
CA ASN A 528 -9.39 -9.78 -9.97
C ASN A 528 -10.51 -10.55 -9.29
N ILE A 529 -10.50 -10.71 -7.96
CA ILE A 529 -11.62 -11.26 -7.20
C ILE A 529 -12.86 -10.37 -7.35
N ALA A 530 -12.72 -9.05 -7.31
CA ALA A 530 -13.82 -8.12 -7.56
C ALA A 530 -14.38 -8.24 -8.99
N ARG A 531 -13.53 -8.48 -10.00
CA ARG A 531 -13.97 -8.78 -11.37
C ARG A 531 -14.72 -10.11 -11.46
N ASP A 532 -14.25 -11.13 -10.72
CA ASP A 532 -14.95 -12.42 -10.61
C ASP A 532 -16.33 -12.23 -9.99
N MET A 533 -16.44 -11.45 -8.92
CA MET A 533 -17.74 -11.12 -8.32
C MET A 533 -18.71 -10.48 -9.32
N ASP A 534 -18.22 -9.59 -10.21
CA ASP A 534 -19.10 -8.97 -11.22
C ASP A 534 -19.53 -9.97 -12.28
N ILE A 535 -18.66 -10.91 -12.68
CA ILE A 535 -19.03 -12.01 -13.56
C ILE A 535 -20.04 -12.93 -12.89
N VAL A 536 -19.82 -13.31 -11.61
CA VAL A 536 -20.79 -14.11 -10.81
C VAL A 536 -22.15 -13.40 -10.76
N ARG A 537 -22.18 -12.10 -10.47
CA ARG A 537 -23.40 -11.28 -10.52
C ARG A 537 -24.12 -11.42 -11.88
N GLY A 538 -23.37 -11.27 -12.98
CA GLY A 538 -23.95 -11.36 -14.33
C GLY A 538 -24.45 -12.75 -14.67
N ALA A 539 -23.66 -13.80 -14.38
CA ALA A 539 -24.03 -15.21 -14.58
C ALA A 539 -25.25 -15.64 -13.74
N LEU A 540 -25.50 -14.99 -12.60
CA LEU A 540 -26.72 -15.14 -11.80
C LEU A 540 -27.92 -14.38 -12.39
N GLY A 541 -27.72 -13.56 -13.44
CA GLY A 541 -28.76 -12.72 -14.05
C GLY A 541 -29.12 -11.48 -13.23
N GLU A 542 -28.30 -11.11 -12.26
CA GLU A 542 -28.60 -10.01 -11.34
C GLU A 542 -28.04 -8.69 -11.86
N ARG A 543 -28.87 -7.66 -11.86
CA ARG A 543 -28.41 -6.30 -12.18
C ARG A 543 -27.60 -5.69 -11.05
N LYS A 544 -28.01 -5.96 -9.81
CA LYS A 544 -27.35 -5.56 -8.58
C LYS A 544 -27.36 -6.74 -7.60
N VAL A 545 -26.39 -6.77 -6.71
CA VAL A 545 -26.36 -7.69 -5.58
C VAL A 545 -26.24 -6.92 -4.27
N SER A 546 -26.72 -7.48 -3.18
CA SER A 546 -26.33 -7.05 -1.84
C SER A 546 -25.00 -7.70 -1.45
N TYR A 547 -24.32 -7.13 -0.48
CA TYR A 547 -23.03 -7.62 -0.03
C TYR A 547 -22.94 -7.59 1.49
N ASN A 548 -22.40 -8.63 2.08
CA ASN A 548 -22.08 -8.68 3.49
C ASN A 548 -20.65 -9.23 3.64
N GLY A 549 -19.74 -8.37 4.08
CA GLY A 549 -18.33 -8.69 4.24
C GLY A 549 -17.79 -8.32 5.61
N ALA A 550 -16.95 -9.19 6.19
CA ALA A 550 -16.23 -8.90 7.43
C ALA A 550 -14.72 -8.89 7.19
N SER A 551 -13.97 -8.13 8.02
CA SER A 551 -12.50 -8.13 7.96
C SER A 551 -11.99 -7.83 6.53
N TYR A 552 -11.15 -8.69 5.95
CA TYR A 552 -10.78 -8.58 4.52
C TYR A 552 -11.99 -8.42 3.59
N GLY A 553 -13.13 -9.03 3.90
CA GLY A 553 -14.35 -8.89 3.10
C GLY A 553 -14.83 -7.45 2.98
N THR A 554 -14.52 -6.58 3.94
CA THR A 554 -14.84 -5.15 3.87
C THR A 554 -13.96 -4.44 2.83
N TYR A 555 -12.69 -4.81 2.72
CA TYR A 555 -11.79 -4.32 1.68
C TYR A 555 -12.24 -4.81 0.29
N LEU A 556 -12.52 -6.11 0.14
CA LEU A 556 -13.04 -6.68 -1.12
C LEU A 556 -14.33 -5.98 -1.56
N GLY A 557 -15.31 -5.81 -0.66
CA GLY A 557 -16.57 -5.11 -0.96
C GLY A 557 -16.36 -3.66 -1.35
N SER A 558 -15.43 -2.98 -0.72
CA SER A 558 -15.08 -1.59 -1.01
C SER A 558 -14.36 -1.45 -2.36
N VAL A 559 -13.46 -2.38 -2.67
CA VAL A 559 -12.80 -2.48 -3.99
C VAL A 559 -13.84 -2.75 -5.08
N TYR A 560 -14.75 -3.69 -4.84
CA TYR A 560 -15.82 -3.99 -5.79
C TYR A 560 -16.74 -2.77 -6.03
N ALA A 561 -17.16 -2.09 -4.97
CA ALA A 561 -17.98 -0.89 -5.07
C ALA A 561 -17.29 0.22 -5.88
N THR A 562 -15.98 0.37 -5.70
CA THR A 562 -15.17 1.37 -6.41
C THR A 562 -14.97 1.02 -7.88
N MET A 563 -14.73 -0.25 -8.18
CA MET A 563 -14.52 -0.72 -9.56
C MET A 563 -15.83 -0.82 -10.37
N PHE A 564 -16.94 -1.13 -9.70
CA PHE A 564 -18.25 -1.37 -10.34
C PHE A 564 -19.36 -0.52 -9.69
N PRO A 565 -19.29 0.81 -9.82
CA PRO A 565 -20.27 1.71 -9.18
C PRO A 565 -21.68 1.40 -9.66
N GLY A 566 -22.62 1.38 -8.70
CA GLY A 566 -24.04 1.10 -8.96
C GLY A 566 -24.41 -0.37 -9.09
N ARG A 567 -23.49 -1.32 -8.85
CA ARG A 567 -23.78 -2.78 -8.85
C ARG A 567 -24.18 -3.34 -7.48
N LEU A 568 -24.01 -2.55 -6.41
CA LEU A 568 -24.44 -2.94 -5.08
C LEU A 568 -25.80 -2.34 -4.71
N ASP A 569 -26.58 -3.07 -3.90
CA ASP A 569 -27.84 -2.63 -3.30
C ASP A 569 -27.66 -2.34 -1.81
N ARG A 570 -27.69 -3.35 -0.96
CA ARG A 570 -27.47 -3.24 0.49
C ARG A 570 -26.10 -3.78 0.84
N VAL A 571 -25.35 -3.02 1.63
CA VAL A 571 -23.95 -3.33 1.95
C VAL A 571 -23.74 -3.29 3.46
N VAL A 572 -23.26 -4.39 4.02
CA VAL A 572 -22.80 -4.48 5.40
C VAL A 572 -21.29 -4.72 5.39
N LEU A 573 -20.57 -3.92 6.15
CA LEU A 573 -19.11 -4.00 6.33
C LEU A 573 -18.80 -4.11 7.82
N ASP A 574 -18.43 -5.31 8.24
CA ASP A 574 -18.22 -5.67 9.64
C ASP A 574 -16.72 -5.72 9.97
N SER A 575 -16.26 -4.96 10.94
CA SER A 575 -14.85 -4.89 11.32
C SER A 575 -13.95 -4.51 10.14
N SER A 576 -13.97 -3.24 9.78
CA SER A 576 -13.45 -2.77 8.52
C SER A 576 -11.94 -2.59 8.49
N VAL A 577 -11.33 -3.06 7.41
CA VAL A 577 -9.91 -2.83 7.08
C VAL A 577 -9.73 -1.41 6.55
N ASP A 578 -8.69 -0.72 7.02
CA ASP A 578 -8.21 0.50 6.35
C ASP A 578 -7.62 0.14 4.98
N PRO A 579 -8.18 0.62 3.87
CA PRO A 579 -7.66 0.32 2.54
C PRO A 579 -6.21 0.74 2.32
N ALA A 580 -5.74 1.78 3.02
CA ALA A 580 -4.37 2.25 2.93
C ALA A 580 -3.39 1.30 3.65
N GLY A 581 -3.87 0.56 4.66
CA GLY A 581 -3.08 -0.41 5.42
C GLY A 581 -3.14 -1.84 4.87
N PHE A 582 -4.04 -2.13 3.91
CA PHE A 582 -4.16 -3.50 3.40
C PHE A 582 -2.99 -3.90 2.48
N GLY A 583 -2.44 -5.08 2.74
CA GLY A 583 -1.32 -5.65 2.00
C GLY A 583 -0.32 -6.34 2.93
N PRO A 584 0.97 -6.39 2.58
CA PRO A 584 2.00 -7.08 3.38
C PRO A 584 2.18 -6.60 4.81
N ARG A 585 1.70 -5.39 5.14
CA ARG A 585 1.77 -4.80 6.49
C ARG A 585 0.42 -4.72 7.21
N LEU A 586 -0.54 -5.52 6.80
CA LEU A 586 -1.92 -5.45 7.30
C LEU A 586 -2.06 -5.62 8.83
N LEU A 587 -1.10 -6.23 9.49
CA LEU A 587 -1.08 -6.40 10.95
C LEU A 587 -0.39 -5.24 11.69
N ALA A 588 0.42 -4.44 11.01
CA ALA A 588 1.16 -3.35 11.65
C ALA A 588 0.19 -2.27 12.19
N GLY A 589 0.42 -1.85 13.43
CA GLY A 589 -0.46 -0.89 14.13
C GLY A 589 -1.50 -1.54 15.04
N THR A 590 -1.64 -2.87 15.02
CA THR A 590 -2.58 -3.58 15.90
C THR A 590 -2.00 -3.94 17.27
N GLU A 591 -0.72 -3.66 17.52
CA GLU A 591 0.01 -4.03 18.73
C GLU A 591 -0.70 -3.56 20.00
N GLY A 592 -1.06 -2.28 20.05
CA GLY A 592 -1.67 -1.68 21.24
C GLY A 592 -3.03 -2.29 21.59
N ALA A 593 -3.84 -2.65 20.60
CA ALA A 593 -5.11 -3.35 20.80
C ALA A 593 -4.89 -4.77 21.36
N ASN A 594 -3.89 -5.48 20.83
CA ASN A 594 -3.55 -6.82 21.34
C ASN A 594 -2.95 -6.77 22.74
N ASP A 595 -2.10 -5.78 23.07
CA ASP A 595 -1.59 -5.56 24.44
C ASP A 595 -2.73 -5.26 25.42
N HIS A 596 -3.71 -4.45 25.00
CA HIS A 596 -4.90 -4.14 25.80
C HIS A 596 -5.74 -5.41 26.07
N ALA A 597 -6.05 -6.17 25.02
CA ALA A 597 -6.81 -7.40 25.11
C ALA A 597 -6.10 -8.45 26.01
N LEU A 598 -4.78 -8.59 25.89
CA LEU A 598 -3.98 -9.47 26.74
C LEU A 598 -4.03 -9.03 28.21
N ALA A 599 -3.96 -7.73 28.47
CA ALA A 599 -4.05 -7.22 29.84
C ALA A 599 -5.44 -7.41 30.45
N ALA A 600 -6.50 -7.22 29.66
CA ALA A 600 -7.88 -7.50 30.07
C ALA A 600 -8.10 -9.00 30.34
N TRP A 601 -7.62 -9.86 29.44
CA TRP A 601 -7.65 -11.31 29.63
C TRP A 601 -6.85 -11.75 30.87
N ALA A 602 -5.66 -11.19 31.10
CA ALA A 602 -4.85 -11.52 32.27
C ALA A 602 -5.54 -11.14 33.58
N ALA A 603 -6.25 -10.02 33.62
CA ALA A 603 -7.07 -9.64 34.76
C ALA A 603 -8.26 -10.59 34.98
N TRP A 604 -8.82 -11.12 33.90
CA TRP A 604 -9.89 -12.16 33.96
C TRP A 604 -9.32 -13.49 34.47
N ALA A 605 -8.16 -13.93 33.95
CA ALA A 605 -7.50 -15.19 34.35
C ALA A 605 -7.04 -15.17 35.82
N ALA A 606 -6.50 -14.04 36.30
CA ALA A 606 -6.08 -13.86 37.68
C ALA A 606 -7.20 -14.11 38.70
N LYS A 607 -8.42 -13.70 38.39
CA LYS A 607 -9.61 -13.99 39.23
C LYS A 607 -9.96 -15.48 39.28
N ARG A 608 -9.33 -16.29 38.44
CA ARG A 608 -9.57 -17.73 38.28
C ARG A 608 -8.29 -18.56 38.48
N ASP A 609 -7.31 -18.00 39.22
CA ASP A 609 -6.02 -18.65 39.46
C ASP A 609 -6.15 -20.05 40.08
N ALA A 610 -7.10 -20.25 40.96
CA ALA A 610 -7.40 -21.58 41.53
C ALA A 610 -7.72 -22.64 40.45
N ALA A 611 -8.25 -22.24 39.28
CA ALA A 611 -8.56 -23.13 38.18
C ALA A 611 -7.38 -23.30 37.21
N TYR A 612 -6.66 -22.24 36.94
CA TYR A 612 -5.68 -22.23 35.86
C TYR A 612 -4.21 -22.19 36.33
N GLY A 613 -3.92 -21.71 37.54
CA GLY A 613 -2.57 -21.66 38.10
C GLY A 613 -1.62 -20.74 37.34
N LEU A 614 -2.12 -19.62 36.79
CA LEU A 614 -1.36 -18.71 35.96
C LEU A 614 -0.85 -17.48 36.75
N GLY A 615 -1.36 -17.23 37.96
CA GLY A 615 -1.04 -16.11 38.83
C GLY A 615 -2.29 -15.46 39.42
N GLY A 616 -2.23 -15.01 40.68
CA GLY A 616 -3.35 -14.41 41.42
C GLY A 616 -3.60 -12.93 41.09
N THR A 617 -2.67 -12.30 40.35
CA THR A 617 -2.78 -10.90 39.91
C THR A 617 -2.56 -10.80 38.39
N ARG A 618 -3.10 -9.73 37.78
CA ARG A 618 -2.86 -9.43 36.37
C ARG A 618 -1.39 -9.47 36.01
N ASP A 619 -0.55 -8.84 36.83
CA ASP A 619 0.86 -8.68 36.53
C ASP A 619 1.64 -10.01 36.69
N GLU A 620 1.23 -10.89 37.60
CA GLU A 620 1.75 -12.25 37.70
C GLU A 620 1.37 -13.08 36.46
N VAL A 621 0.12 -13.02 35.99
CA VAL A 621 -0.31 -13.71 34.78
C VAL A 621 0.47 -13.22 33.56
N LEU A 622 0.64 -11.88 33.39
CA LEU A 622 1.47 -11.32 32.33
C LEU A 622 2.95 -11.73 32.48
N GLY A 623 3.44 -11.87 33.73
CA GLY A 623 4.76 -12.40 34.02
C GLY A 623 4.93 -13.84 33.56
N THR A 624 3.93 -14.68 33.82
CA THR A 624 3.86 -16.09 33.36
C THR A 624 3.89 -16.16 31.84
N VAL A 625 3.06 -15.39 31.15
CA VAL A 625 3.03 -15.35 29.67
C VAL A 625 4.40 -14.96 29.10
N ARG A 626 5.03 -13.89 29.61
CA ARG A 626 6.37 -13.46 29.17
C ARG A 626 7.44 -14.52 29.50
N GLY A 627 7.30 -15.18 30.65
CA GLY A 627 8.17 -16.29 31.05
C GLY A 627 8.10 -17.44 30.08
N LEU A 628 6.91 -17.82 29.64
CA LEU A 628 6.68 -18.87 28.65
C LEU A 628 7.33 -18.55 27.28
N VAL A 629 7.15 -17.32 26.77
CA VAL A 629 7.76 -16.91 25.49
C VAL A 629 9.28 -16.98 25.58
N ARG A 630 9.88 -16.49 26.70
CA ARG A 630 11.33 -16.61 26.92
C ARG A 630 11.82 -18.07 27.03
N ALA A 631 11.08 -18.89 27.77
CA ALA A 631 11.40 -20.33 27.87
C ALA A 631 11.37 -21.01 26.50
N ALA A 632 10.33 -20.74 25.69
CA ALA A 632 10.18 -21.24 24.34
C ALA A 632 11.30 -20.77 23.40
N GLY A 633 11.82 -19.55 23.58
CA GLY A 633 12.97 -19.02 22.84
C GLY A 633 14.29 -19.71 23.18
N GLY A 634 14.45 -20.09 24.44
CA GLY A 634 15.60 -20.88 24.89
C GLY A 634 15.56 -22.34 24.42
N LYS A 635 14.42 -22.98 24.56
CA LYS A 635 14.15 -24.37 24.13
C LYS A 635 12.68 -24.51 23.74
N PRO A 636 12.37 -24.94 22.52
CA PRO A 636 10.98 -25.15 22.10
C PRO A 636 10.21 -26.07 23.06
N LEU A 637 9.01 -25.68 23.44
CA LEU A 637 8.12 -26.44 24.30
C LEU A 637 7.59 -27.65 23.56
N ALA A 638 7.66 -28.82 24.21
CA ALA A 638 7.13 -30.08 23.66
C ALA A 638 5.69 -30.25 24.08
N VAL A 639 4.73 -30.17 23.13
CA VAL A 639 3.29 -30.36 23.36
C VAL A 639 2.80 -31.44 22.39
N GLY A 640 2.58 -32.64 22.84
CA GLY A 640 2.30 -33.79 21.96
C GLY A 640 3.35 -33.91 20.85
N PRO A 641 2.92 -33.96 19.58
CA PRO A 641 3.81 -34.03 18.44
C PRO A 641 4.48 -32.68 18.09
N TYR A 642 4.01 -31.57 18.67
CA TYR A 642 4.42 -30.22 18.29
C TYR A 642 5.64 -29.72 19.06
N ARG A 643 6.32 -28.73 18.44
CA ARG A 643 7.43 -27.99 19.03
C ARG A 643 7.11 -26.48 18.90
N VAL A 644 6.75 -25.88 20.03
CA VAL A 644 6.27 -24.49 20.12
C VAL A 644 7.43 -23.62 20.60
N ASP A 645 7.97 -22.76 19.75
CA ASP A 645 9.02 -21.81 20.07
C ASP A 645 8.48 -20.38 20.24
N ASP A 646 9.39 -19.42 20.46
CA ASP A 646 9.05 -17.99 20.63
C ASP A 646 8.56 -17.29 19.35
N THR A 647 8.58 -17.99 18.22
CA THR A 647 7.99 -17.50 16.97
C THR A 647 6.54 -17.94 16.81
N VAL A 648 6.14 -19.03 17.47
CA VAL A 648 4.80 -19.64 17.39
C VAL A 648 3.90 -19.23 18.57
N LEU A 649 4.41 -19.29 19.79
CA LEU A 649 3.59 -19.03 20.99
C LEU A 649 2.87 -17.66 20.97
N PRO A 650 3.52 -16.56 20.52
CA PRO A 650 2.81 -15.28 20.37
C PRO A 650 1.67 -15.31 19.35
N VAL A 651 1.70 -16.23 18.37
CA VAL A 651 0.60 -16.41 17.39
C VAL A 651 -0.62 -17.04 18.05
N VAL A 652 -0.43 -18.01 18.94
CA VAL A 652 -1.52 -18.60 19.74
C VAL A 652 -2.20 -17.49 20.58
N LEU A 653 -1.41 -16.69 21.28
CA LEU A 653 -1.95 -15.53 22.02
C LEU A 653 -2.74 -14.59 21.10
N PHE A 654 -2.16 -14.24 19.96
CA PHE A 654 -2.80 -13.38 18.99
C PHE A 654 -4.13 -13.98 18.50
N ASN A 655 -4.20 -15.25 18.18
CA ASN A 655 -5.42 -15.89 17.67
C ASN A 655 -6.56 -15.90 18.70
N ASP A 656 -6.27 -16.22 19.94
CA ASP A 656 -7.28 -16.39 21.00
C ASP A 656 -7.77 -15.06 21.62
N LEU A 657 -7.03 -13.95 21.41
CA LEU A 657 -7.42 -12.62 21.88
C LEU A 657 -8.40 -11.88 20.93
N GLY A 658 -9.08 -12.60 20.04
CA GLY A 658 -10.02 -12.01 19.07
C GLY A 658 -11.42 -11.74 19.62
N THR A 659 -11.74 -12.14 20.85
CA THR A 659 -13.02 -11.91 21.51
C THR A 659 -12.88 -11.95 23.03
N ASP A 660 -13.78 -11.26 23.72
CA ASP A 660 -13.85 -11.22 25.19
C ASP A 660 -14.85 -12.21 25.81
N GLU A 661 -15.42 -13.10 25.00
CA GLU A 661 -16.32 -14.13 25.46
C GLU A 661 -15.64 -15.09 26.44
N ASP A 662 -16.33 -15.41 27.55
CA ASP A 662 -15.76 -16.24 28.63
C ASP A 662 -15.23 -17.61 28.15
N GLN A 663 -15.89 -18.22 27.16
CA GLN A 663 -15.45 -19.50 26.62
C GLN A 663 -14.12 -19.40 25.90
N ALA A 664 -13.92 -18.37 25.07
CA ALA A 664 -12.67 -18.15 24.36
C ALA A 664 -11.53 -17.79 25.34
N ARG A 665 -11.83 -16.97 26.35
CA ARG A 665 -10.88 -16.66 27.44
C ARG A 665 -10.46 -17.91 28.22
N ALA A 666 -11.39 -18.85 28.45
CA ALA A 666 -11.11 -20.12 29.11
C ALA A 666 -10.21 -21.02 28.23
N THR A 667 -10.50 -21.11 26.96
CA THR A 667 -9.66 -21.87 26.00
C THR A 667 -8.21 -21.40 26.00
N LEU A 668 -7.98 -20.08 25.95
CA LEU A 668 -6.62 -19.51 26.05
C LEU A 668 -5.97 -19.89 27.40
N ALA A 669 -6.70 -19.80 28.51
CA ALA A 669 -6.14 -20.13 29.83
C ALA A 669 -5.75 -21.61 29.92
N GLU A 670 -6.53 -22.52 29.36
CA GLU A 670 -6.21 -23.94 29.29
C GLU A 670 -5.01 -24.22 28.41
N SER A 671 -4.91 -23.58 27.24
CA SER A 671 -3.75 -23.66 26.35
C SER A 671 -2.48 -23.20 27.06
N LEU A 672 -2.52 -22.08 27.78
CA LEU A 672 -1.36 -21.59 28.55
C LEU A 672 -0.97 -22.52 29.70
N ARG A 673 -1.95 -23.17 30.35
CA ARG A 673 -1.67 -24.19 31.37
C ARG A 673 -0.90 -25.38 30.81
N VAL A 674 -1.22 -25.81 29.59
CA VAL A 674 -0.47 -26.84 28.89
C VAL A 674 0.97 -26.36 28.65
N PHE A 675 1.18 -25.12 28.22
CA PHE A 675 2.52 -24.57 27.99
C PHE A 675 3.33 -24.41 29.30
N VAL A 676 2.68 -24.05 30.43
CA VAL A 676 3.35 -23.98 31.73
C VAL A 676 3.91 -25.34 32.13
N LYS A 677 3.14 -26.40 32.01
CA LYS A 677 3.59 -27.76 32.31
C LYS A 677 4.70 -28.22 31.35
N ALA A 678 4.55 -27.93 30.05
CA ALA A 678 5.59 -28.25 29.07
C ALA A 678 6.91 -27.50 29.36
N ALA A 679 6.83 -26.26 29.82
CA ALA A 679 8.02 -25.49 30.23
C ALA A 679 8.67 -26.03 31.50
N ALA A 680 7.92 -26.62 32.41
CA ALA A 680 8.42 -27.36 33.57
C ALA A 680 9.03 -28.72 33.19
N GLY A 681 8.98 -29.15 31.93
CA GLY A 681 9.53 -30.41 31.44
C GLY A 681 8.58 -31.60 31.56
N GLU A 682 7.29 -31.35 31.88
CA GLU A 682 6.30 -32.40 31.92
C GLU A 682 5.96 -32.89 30.50
N SER A 683 5.62 -34.17 30.38
CA SER A 683 5.04 -34.71 29.14
C SER A 683 3.54 -34.35 29.09
N VAL A 684 3.18 -33.51 28.15
CA VAL A 684 1.81 -33.01 28.01
C VAL A 684 1.23 -33.33 26.64
N GLN A 685 -0.08 -33.44 26.58
CA GLN A 685 -0.86 -33.46 25.33
C GLN A 685 -1.63 -32.15 25.18
N PRO A 686 -1.86 -31.65 23.95
CA PRO A 686 -2.68 -30.49 23.73
C PRO A 686 -4.16 -30.79 24.11
N THR A 687 -4.93 -29.75 24.44
CA THR A 687 -6.40 -29.85 24.41
C THR A 687 -6.85 -30.03 22.96
N LYS A 688 -8.10 -30.35 22.72
CA LYS A 688 -8.61 -30.52 21.35
C LYS A 688 -8.45 -29.21 20.55
N GLU A 689 -8.81 -28.07 21.13
CA GLU A 689 -8.73 -26.76 20.50
C GLU A 689 -7.28 -26.36 20.23
N LEU A 690 -6.38 -26.60 21.19
CA LEU A 690 -4.94 -26.34 21.01
C LEU A 690 -4.31 -27.30 19.97
N ASP A 691 -4.78 -28.54 19.86
CA ASP A 691 -4.32 -29.50 18.84
C ASP A 691 -4.71 -29.05 17.43
N GLU A 692 -5.95 -28.61 17.25
CA GLU A 692 -6.44 -28.03 16.00
C GLU A 692 -5.64 -26.77 15.62
N GLU A 693 -5.39 -25.87 16.57
CA GLU A 693 -4.62 -24.65 16.33
C GLU A 693 -3.15 -24.93 16.00
N LEU A 694 -2.48 -25.77 16.81
CA LEU A 694 -1.08 -26.13 16.54
C LEU A 694 -0.96 -26.94 15.24
N GLY A 695 -1.95 -27.76 14.92
CA GLY A 695 -2.06 -28.45 13.63
C GLY A 695 -2.09 -27.46 12.48
N PHE A 696 -2.93 -26.43 12.55
CA PHE A 696 -2.98 -25.34 11.57
C PHE A 696 -1.66 -24.58 11.48
N LEU A 697 -1.06 -24.21 12.61
CA LEU A 697 0.15 -23.41 12.65
C LEU A 697 1.40 -24.20 12.19
N LEU A 698 1.49 -25.51 12.44
CA LEU A 698 2.74 -26.28 12.37
C LEU A 698 2.70 -27.46 11.40
N THR A 699 1.58 -27.67 10.70
CA THR A 699 1.48 -28.75 9.70
C THR A 699 1.03 -28.22 8.35
N GLY A 700 1.27 -28.98 7.30
CA GLY A 700 0.87 -28.59 5.94
C GLY A 700 -0.59 -28.93 5.58
N ALA A 701 -1.41 -29.35 6.53
CA ALA A 701 -2.81 -29.74 6.26
C ALA A 701 -3.61 -28.61 5.60
N GLU A 702 -3.37 -27.38 6.02
CA GLU A 702 -4.04 -26.19 5.49
C GLU A 702 -3.15 -25.36 4.54
N SER A 703 -2.23 -26.00 3.83
CA SER A 703 -1.32 -25.35 2.88
C SER A 703 -2.06 -24.51 1.84
N VAL A 704 -3.16 -25.01 1.30
CA VAL A 704 -3.99 -24.31 0.31
C VAL A 704 -4.52 -22.97 0.86
N TYR A 705 -4.97 -22.98 2.11
CA TYR A 705 -5.46 -21.76 2.76
C TYR A 705 -4.34 -20.71 2.91
N GLY A 706 -3.22 -21.09 3.50
CA GLY A 706 -2.08 -20.18 3.70
C GLY A 706 -1.50 -19.65 2.40
N SER A 707 -1.33 -20.52 1.41
CA SER A 707 -0.81 -20.18 0.09
C SER A 707 -1.71 -19.22 -0.65
N GLY A 708 -3.01 -19.53 -0.73
CA GLY A 708 -4.00 -18.73 -1.45
C GLY A 708 -4.22 -17.36 -0.81
N GLN A 709 -4.30 -17.32 0.54
CA GLN A 709 -4.38 -16.07 1.30
C GLN A 709 -3.19 -15.15 1.01
N THR A 710 -1.99 -15.70 1.11
CA THR A 710 -0.75 -14.93 0.90
C THR A 710 -0.60 -14.47 -0.54
N ALA A 711 -0.99 -15.31 -1.50
CA ALA A 711 -0.97 -14.92 -2.91
C ALA A 711 -1.84 -13.67 -3.17
N ILE A 712 -2.99 -13.55 -2.52
CA ILE A 712 -3.86 -12.35 -2.60
C ILE A 712 -3.16 -11.14 -1.97
N ILE A 713 -2.65 -11.29 -0.75
CA ILE A 713 -1.98 -10.21 0.00
C ILE A 713 -0.76 -9.67 -0.77
N CYS A 714 0.09 -10.58 -1.27
CA CYS A 714 1.29 -10.21 -2.04
C CYS A 714 0.96 -9.74 -3.47
N GLY A 715 -0.20 -10.13 -4.01
CA GLY A 715 -0.69 -9.69 -5.32
C GLY A 715 -1.34 -8.31 -5.31
N ASP A 716 -1.76 -7.82 -4.14
CA ASP A 716 -2.41 -6.52 -4.00
C ASP A 716 -1.41 -5.37 -3.77
N ALA A 717 -0.36 -5.59 -2.99
CA ALA A 717 0.62 -4.55 -2.69
C ALA A 717 2.04 -5.13 -2.60
N ALA A 718 3.04 -4.30 -2.95
CA ALA A 718 4.44 -4.68 -2.84
C ALA A 718 4.93 -4.61 -1.40
N ALA A 719 5.86 -5.50 -1.04
CA ALA A 719 6.55 -5.50 0.24
C ALA A 719 8.00 -5.01 0.09
N SER A 720 8.59 -4.48 1.17
CA SER A 720 10.03 -4.28 1.24
C SER A 720 10.76 -5.61 1.08
N ARG A 721 11.77 -5.64 0.24
CA ARG A 721 12.61 -6.83 0.02
C ARG A 721 13.85 -6.89 0.93
N ASP A 722 14.03 -5.88 1.78
CA ASP A 722 15.08 -5.84 2.80
C ASP A 722 14.56 -6.36 4.14
N PRO A 723 14.92 -7.60 4.58
CA PRO A 723 14.52 -8.13 5.87
C PRO A 723 14.96 -7.26 7.05
N GLU A 724 16.10 -6.56 6.92
CA GLU A 724 16.59 -5.69 7.98
C GLU A 724 15.69 -4.45 8.18
N SER A 725 14.93 -4.04 7.17
CA SER A 725 13.93 -2.97 7.35
C SER A 725 12.83 -3.36 8.34
N TYR A 726 12.37 -4.63 8.29
CA TYR A 726 11.41 -5.19 9.25
C TYR A 726 12.01 -5.28 10.64
N ARG A 727 13.26 -5.77 10.75
CA ARG A 727 13.94 -5.84 12.05
C ARG A 727 14.08 -4.47 12.69
N ARG A 728 14.50 -3.45 11.94
CA ARG A 728 14.57 -2.07 12.45
C ARG A 728 13.19 -1.56 12.89
N ASP A 729 12.13 -1.92 12.19
CA ASP A 729 10.76 -1.54 12.57
C ASP A 729 10.31 -2.22 13.86
N ILE A 730 10.59 -3.52 14.00
CA ILE A 730 10.35 -4.27 15.23
C ILE A 730 11.08 -3.63 16.41
N GLU A 731 12.38 -3.33 16.29
CA GLU A 731 13.18 -2.76 17.38
C GLU A 731 12.67 -1.39 17.84
N ARG A 732 12.19 -0.55 16.93
CA ARG A 732 11.57 0.74 17.27
C ARG A 732 10.31 0.60 18.12
N ASN A 733 9.55 -0.48 17.93
CA ASN A 733 8.24 -0.67 18.55
C ASN A 733 8.27 -1.69 19.72
N ARG A 734 9.35 -2.49 19.84
CA ARG A 734 9.48 -3.56 20.85
C ARG A 734 9.35 -3.07 22.29
N ALA A 735 9.87 -1.89 22.60
CA ALA A 735 9.79 -1.36 23.97
C ALA A 735 8.34 -1.06 24.38
N ALA A 736 7.51 -0.58 23.45
CA ALA A 736 6.10 -0.29 23.70
C ALA A 736 5.25 -1.56 23.71
N SER A 737 5.54 -2.53 22.84
CA SER A 737 4.78 -3.79 22.71
C SER A 737 5.74 -4.99 22.55
N PRO A 738 6.27 -5.52 23.66
CA PRO A 738 7.32 -6.56 23.60
C PRO A 738 6.87 -7.87 22.97
N LEU A 739 5.60 -8.23 23.10
CA LEU A 739 5.04 -9.49 22.57
C LEU A 739 4.50 -9.34 21.16
N PHE A 740 3.77 -8.25 20.86
CA PHE A 740 3.04 -8.15 19.60
C PHE A 740 3.76 -7.32 18.53
N ALA A 741 4.66 -6.38 18.85
CA ALA A 741 5.45 -5.73 17.82
C ALA A 741 6.32 -6.71 17.02
N PRO A 742 6.98 -7.72 17.64
CA PRO A 742 7.67 -8.77 16.90
C PRO A 742 6.78 -9.63 16.02
N LEU A 743 5.48 -9.73 16.30
CA LEU A 743 4.53 -10.49 15.53
C LEU A 743 3.94 -9.68 14.38
N THR A 744 3.41 -8.49 14.67
CA THR A 744 2.64 -7.69 13.73
C THR A 744 3.51 -6.97 12.69
N ARG A 745 4.80 -6.82 12.98
CA ARG A 745 5.80 -6.16 12.13
C ARG A 745 6.83 -7.11 11.55
N ASP A 746 6.64 -8.43 11.73
CA ASP A 746 7.60 -9.42 11.23
C ASP A 746 7.66 -9.46 9.70
N VAL A 747 8.79 -9.96 9.22
CA VAL A 747 8.97 -10.23 7.80
C VAL A 747 8.02 -11.33 7.34
N ASN A 748 7.38 -11.14 6.19
CA ASN A 748 6.42 -12.08 5.65
C ASN A 748 6.81 -12.54 4.24
N PRO A 749 6.18 -13.57 3.68
CA PRO A 749 6.55 -14.11 2.38
C PRO A 749 6.53 -13.09 1.23
N CYS A 750 5.76 -12.00 1.34
CA CYS A 750 5.72 -10.97 0.30
C CYS A 750 7.07 -10.27 0.10
N ALA A 751 7.94 -10.25 1.14
CA ALA A 751 9.31 -9.75 1.02
C ALA A 751 10.16 -10.55 0.02
N PHE A 752 9.80 -11.82 -0.19
CA PHE A 752 10.51 -12.77 -1.05
C PHE A 752 9.66 -13.26 -2.24
N TRP A 753 8.44 -12.67 -2.41
CA TRP A 753 7.47 -13.16 -3.38
C TRP A 753 8.02 -13.12 -4.81
N PRO A 754 7.80 -14.20 -5.62
CA PRO A 754 8.45 -14.32 -6.93
C PRO A 754 7.93 -13.34 -7.98
N VAL A 755 6.74 -12.80 -7.77
CA VAL A 755 6.10 -11.87 -8.72
C VAL A 755 5.73 -10.56 -8.01
N ARG A 756 5.76 -9.46 -8.74
CA ARG A 756 5.24 -8.17 -8.26
C ARG A 756 3.74 -8.07 -8.52
N PRO A 757 2.99 -7.26 -7.75
CA PRO A 757 1.60 -6.95 -8.07
C PRO A 757 1.44 -6.49 -9.52
N ALA A 758 0.51 -7.11 -10.25
CA ALA A 758 0.28 -6.80 -11.66
C ALA A 758 -0.49 -5.49 -11.87
N GLU A 759 -1.21 -5.05 -10.86
CA GLU A 759 -1.99 -3.82 -10.83
C GLU A 759 -1.76 -3.12 -9.49
N ARG A 760 -1.98 -1.82 -9.45
CA ARG A 760 -1.93 -1.04 -8.19
C ARG A 760 -3.13 -1.39 -7.31
N PRO A 761 -3.01 -1.24 -5.98
CA PRO A 761 -4.15 -1.30 -5.08
C PRO A 761 -5.26 -0.35 -5.55
N THR A 762 -6.52 -0.74 -5.30
CA THR A 762 -7.65 0.12 -5.64
C THR A 762 -7.72 1.27 -4.64
N GLU A 763 -7.70 2.50 -5.12
CA GLU A 763 -8.00 3.67 -4.30
C GLU A 763 -9.49 3.63 -3.94
N VAL A 764 -9.77 3.08 -2.75
CA VAL A 764 -11.13 2.95 -2.24
C VAL A 764 -11.67 4.32 -1.89
N GLY A 765 -12.90 4.62 -2.32
CA GLY A 765 -13.56 5.87 -1.97
C GLY A 765 -14.82 6.11 -2.79
N GLY A 766 -15.56 7.17 -2.46
CA GLY A 766 -16.74 7.57 -3.18
C GLY A 766 -18.03 7.43 -2.40
N ARG A 767 -19.17 7.47 -3.10
CA ARG A 767 -20.48 7.34 -2.45
C ARG A 767 -20.90 5.87 -2.41
N LEU A 768 -20.88 5.29 -1.23
CA LEU A 768 -21.42 3.97 -0.95
C LEU A 768 -22.30 4.04 0.30
N PRO A 769 -23.63 3.95 0.18
CA PRO A 769 -24.50 3.83 1.33
C PRO A 769 -24.37 2.41 1.92
N ALA A 770 -23.46 2.27 2.88
CA ALA A 770 -23.17 1.01 3.57
C ALA A 770 -23.49 1.15 5.06
N LEU A 771 -23.91 0.07 5.71
CA LEU A 771 -23.92 -0.06 7.15
C LEU A 771 -22.60 -0.67 7.59
N MET A 772 -21.84 0.05 8.40
CA MET A 772 -20.59 -0.41 8.97
C MET A 772 -20.81 -0.82 10.42
N VAL A 773 -20.18 -1.90 10.84
CA VAL A 773 -20.14 -2.35 12.24
C VAL A 773 -18.70 -2.36 12.69
N ALA A 774 -18.43 -1.79 13.85
CA ALA A 774 -17.10 -1.67 14.42
C ALA A 774 -17.13 -2.01 15.92
N ALA A 775 -16.08 -2.62 16.44
CA ALA A 775 -15.88 -2.78 17.89
C ALA A 775 -14.69 -1.95 18.36
N THR A 776 -14.79 -1.35 19.56
CA THR A 776 -13.76 -0.45 20.10
C THR A 776 -12.48 -1.19 20.45
N GLY A 777 -12.55 -2.44 20.88
CA GLY A 777 -11.46 -3.30 21.27
C GLY A 777 -11.05 -4.36 20.22
N ASP A 778 -11.45 -4.19 18.95
CA ASP A 778 -11.08 -5.12 17.88
C ASP A 778 -9.56 -5.21 17.71
N THR A 779 -9.00 -6.40 17.91
CA THR A 779 -7.57 -6.68 17.87
C THR A 779 -7.03 -6.94 16.45
N ARG A 780 -7.89 -7.07 15.43
CA ARG A 780 -7.55 -7.41 14.03
C ARG A 780 -7.69 -6.22 13.12
N THR A 781 -8.86 -5.61 13.13
CA THR A 781 -9.18 -4.39 12.41
C THR A 781 -9.54 -3.32 13.41
N ILE A 782 -8.50 -2.71 13.98
CA ILE A 782 -8.62 -1.74 15.07
C ILE A 782 -9.66 -0.65 14.76
N TYR A 783 -10.25 -0.07 15.78
CA TYR A 783 -11.31 0.93 15.63
C TYR A 783 -10.92 2.07 14.68
N ALA A 784 -9.66 2.52 14.71
CA ALA A 784 -9.13 3.53 13.79
C ALA A 784 -9.23 3.11 12.31
N SER A 785 -9.05 1.84 11.98
CA SER A 785 -9.21 1.32 10.61
C SER A 785 -10.66 1.43 10.15
N ASN A 786 -11.62 1.16 11.04
CA ASN A 786 -13.04 1.33 10.77
C ASN A 786 -13.39 2.80 10.49
N GLN A 787 -12.86 3.72 11.30
CA GLN A 787 -13.02 5.16 11.12
C GLN A 787 -12.41 5.63 9.79
N ALA A 788 -11.23 5.11 9.42
CA ALA A 788 -10.57 5.44 8.17
C ALA A 788 -11.44 5.05 6.95
N LEU A 789 -11.93 3.80 6.90
CA LEU A 789 -12.81 3.38 5.81
C LEU A 789 -14.12 4.16 5.81
N HIS A 790 -14.74 4.41 6.97
CA HIS A 790 -15.95 5.21 7.08
C HIS A 790 -15.78 6.62 6.49
N GLY A 791 -14.63 7.26 6.76
CA GLY A 791 -14.29 8.56 6.19
C GLY A 791 -14.16 8.55 4.65
N LEU A 792 -13.75 7.42 4.06
CA LEU A 792 -13.63 7.25 2.61
C LEU A 792 -14.97 6.97 1.92
N LEU A 793 -15.92 6.32 2.60
CA LEU A 793 -17.20 5.87 2.05
C LEU A 793 -18.33 6.87 2.36
N ARG A 794 -18.46 7.90 1.54
CA ARG A 794 -19.52 8.91 1.72
C ARG A 794 -20.92 8.28 1.63
N GLY A 795 -21.72 8.48 2.66
CA GLY A 795 -23.08 7.95 2.78
C GLY A 795 -23.16 6.64 3.57
N SER A 796 -22.04 6.12 4.06
CA SER A 796 -22.05 5.03 5.06
C SER A 796 -22.59 5.54 6.41
N ARG A 797 -23.00 4.59 7.24
CA ARG A 797 -23.33 4.79 8.66
C ARG A 797 -22.62 3.75 9.47
N MET A 798 -22.10 4.14 10.64
CA MET A 798 -21.36 3.25 11.51
C MET A 798 -22.11 3.00 12.82
N VAL A 799 -22.22 1.72 13.17
CA VAL A 799 -22.64 1.25 14.48
C VAL A 799 -21.40 0.77 15.21
N THR A 800 -21.11 1.38 16.33
CA THR A 800 -19.97 1.01 17.18
C THR A 800 -20.45 0.15 18.34
N LEU A 801 -19.75 -0.93 18.62
CA LEU A 801 -19.94 -1.76 19.80
C LEU A 801 -18.78 -1.51 20.76
N ASP A 802 -19.07 -1.26 22.05
CA ASP A 802 -18.03 -1.17 23.07
C ASP A 802 -17.74 -2.56 23.63
N ALA A 803 -16.84 -3.30 22.95
CA ALA A 803 -16.44 -4.67 23.32
C ALA A 803 -15.10 -5.02 22.64
N ASP A 804 -14.43 -6.05 23.19
CA ASP A 804 -13.20 -6.61 22.65
C ASP A 804 -13.55 -7.79 21.72
N VAL A 805 -14.04 -7.48 20.51
CA VAL A 805 -14.45 -8.53 19.56
C VAL A 805 -14.15 -8.15 18.11
N HIS A 806 -13.70 -9.12 17.33
CA HIS A 806 -13.54 -8.99 15.88
C HIS A 806 -14.75 -9.52 15.14
N ALA A 807 -15.32 -8.76 14.21
CA ALA A 807 -16.49 -9.08 13.40
C ALA A 807 -17.76 -9.40 14.23
N PRO A 808 -18.21 -8.46 15.08
CA PRO A 808 -19.30 -8.74 16.04
C PRO A 808 -20.60 -9.23 15.39
N TYR A 809 -20.97 -8.68 14.22
CA TYR A 809 -22.18 -9.15 13.54
C TYR A 809 -21.97 -10.53 12.93
N GLN A 810 -20.96 -10.74 12.10
CA GLN A 810 -20.78 -12.02 11.41
C GLN A 810 -20.43 -13.19 12.34
N ARG A 811 -19.83 -12.92 13.50
CA ARG A 811 -19.58 -13.94 14.53
C ARG A 811 -20.79 -14.24 15.40
N GLY A 812 -21.87 -13.45 15.30
CA GLY A 812 -23.04 -13.60 16.14
C GLY A 812 -22.77 -13.22 17.60
N TYR A 813 -21.88 -12.26 17.84
CA TYR A 813 -21.62 -11.75 19.20
C TYR A 813 -22.94 -11.33 19.87
N PRO A 814 -23.19 -11.71 21.14
CA PRO A 814 -24.50 -11.59 21.77
C PRO A 814 -24.86 -10.15 22.15
N ASN A 815 -25.04 -9.30 21.14
CA ASN A 815 -25.50 -7.92 21.29
C ASN A 815 -26.71 -7.63 20.42
N ALA A 816 -27.87 -7.50 21.07
CA ALA A 816 -29.15 -7.28 20.37
C ALA A 816 -29.16 -5.98 19.55
N CYS A 817 -28.54 -4.91 20.05
CA CYS A 817 -28.50 -3.61 19.37
C CYS A 817 -27.80 -3.72 18.00
N VAL A 818 -26.65 -4.37 17.92
CA VAL A 818 -25.93 -4.64 16.67
C VAL A 818 -26.76 -5.52 15.76
N MET A 819 -27.28 -6.65 16.28
CA MET A 819 -28.03 -7.62 15.50
C MET A 819 -29.30 -7.03 14.91
N ASP A 820 -30.10 -6.33 15.72
CA ASP A 820 -31.36 -5.72 15.30
C ASP A 820 -31.12 -4.59 14.28
N THR A 821 -30.07 -3.81 14.47
CA THR A 821 -29.72 -2.72 13.55
C THR A 821 -29.34 -3.26 12.17
N VAL A 822 -28.44 -4.25 12.13
CA VAL A 822 -28.00 -4.83 10.86
C VAL A 822 -29.13 -5.56 10.17
N ASN A 823 -29.89 -6.40 10.90
CA ASN A 823 -31.02 -7.16 10.36
C ASN A 823 -32.16 -6.24 9.92
N GLY A 824 -32.41 -5.16 10.64
CA GLY A 824 -33.36 -4.10 10.28
C GLY A 824 -32.97 -3.39 8.97
N TYR A 825 -31.70 -3.04 8.79
CA TYR A 825 -31.17 -2.48 7.55
C TYR A 825 -31.26 -3.48 6.39
N LEU A 826 -30.86 -4.73 6.62
CA LEU A 826 -30.96 -5.78 5.60
C LEU A 826 -32.42 -6.05 5.18
N LEU A 827 -33.38 -5.89 6.09
CA LEU A 827 -34.79 -6.07 5.79
C LEU A 827 -35.42 -4.89 5.06
N THR A 828 -35.06 -3.65 5.44
CA THR A 828 -35.75 -2.44 4.99
C THR A 828 -34.96 -1.62 3.94
N GLY A 829 -33.65 -1.79 3.87
CA GLY A 829 -32.75 -0.95 3.08
C GLY A 829 -32.50 0.46 3.67
N ARG A 830 -33.01 0.74 4.86
CA ARG A 830 -32.89 2.04 5.51
C ARG A 830 -31.72 2.06 6.47
N LEU A 831 -30.72 2.89 6.19
CA LEU A 831 -29.63 3.17 7.11
C LEU A 831 -30.11 3.94 8.34
N PRO A 832 -29.43 3.80 9.49
CA PRO A 832 -29.64 4.69 10.63
C PRO A 832 -29.49 6.17 10.23
N ALA A 833 -30.23 7.05 10.91
CA ALA A 833 -30.17 8.48 10.61
C ALA A 833 -28.78 9.10 10.88
N ARG A 834 -28.09 8.56 11.88
CA ARG A 834 -26.73 8.95 12.30
C ARG A 834 -25.96 7.74 12.79
N ASP A 835 -24.65 7.92 12.94
CA ASP A 835 -23.79 6.96 13.62
C ASP A 835 -24.13 6.92 15.11
N PHE A 836 -23.97 5.74 15.74
CA PHE A 836 -24.25 5.59 17.18
C PHE A 836 -23.50 4.39 17.76
N THR A 837 -23.42 4.31 19.08
CA THR A 837 -22.80 3.21 19.84
C THR A 837 -23.88 2.32 20.43
N CYS A 838 -23.65 1.01 20.40
CA CYS A 838 -24.35 -0.03 21.14
C CYS A 838 -23.53 -0.36 22.37
N ASP A 839 -24.20 -0.40 23.52
CA ASP A 839 -23.58 -0.74 24.80
C ASP A 839 -23.59 -2.27 25.01
#